data_14a8b05cbde14a1c229b0bfedbd53a9e
#
_entry.id   14a8b05cbde14a1c229b0bfedbd53a9e
#
_cell.length_a   1.000
_cell.length_b   1.000
_cell.length_c   1.000
_cell.angle_alpha   90.00
_cell.angle_beta   90.00
_cell.angle_gamma   90.00
#
_symmetry.space_group_name_H-M   'P 1'
#
loop_
_entity.id
_entity.type
_entity.pdbx_description
1 polymer ?
#
loop_
_entity_poly.entity_id
_entity_poly.type
_entity_poly.pdbx_seq_one_letter_code
_entity_poly.pdbx_strand_id
1 'polypeptide(L)'
;MITIDIETKSDKDIAKCGVYAYADSPYFDILLFAYSVDGQPVQVVDTANGEEIPDNILAALADENVIKRAFNVNFERVCLSKYLRENYPQYFQSYSIAEDTVGDYLDPKGWHCSMIHARTLGLPSSLAEVGSVLGIEQQKMTEGKALIKFFCTPYDAIDGVPQFHSPKDYPEKWEIFKAYNKRDVEAEMEIDKKLSRFPVPDFLWEEFYLDQEINDRGILVDMKLADAAIGLDAEAKEELATKMQRLTGVENPNSVYQLLDWLESRGYKPDSLGKAQVKELIKTAEEPVKSVLEMRLQLSKSSVKKYTAMKQTACRDHRARGMFSFYGASRTGRWAGRNIQLQNLPQNHLEDLTEARELVKTGSFDDVQMIYDDVPDTLSQLIRTAFIPRPGMKFIVADFSAIEARVIAWLADEQWRMDAFANGEDIYCASASKMFGVPVVKHGVNGHLRQKGKVAELACGYGGSVGAMKAMGADSLGLSDTELKQIVTDWRDASPHITELWWSVDRAVKKAVKEKTVTETHGLTFSYEAGFLFIELPSGRHLAYAKPRIGENKFGGESVTYMGINAQKKWDRLESYGPKFVENIVQGIARDLLMYSMQTLSHCFIVGHVHDEMIIEALKEMSLDVVCQQMARTPKWAEGLILRADGYECEYYKKD
;
A
#
# COMPACT_ATOMS: atom_id res chain seq x y z
N MET A 1 -26.38 8.67 -14.88
CA MET A 1 -25.47 8.35 -13.75
C MET A 1 -26.28 7.72 -12.63
N ILE A 2 -25.74 6.69 -11.97
CA ILE A 2 -26.38 6.04 -10.81
C ILE A 2 -25.43 6.14 -9.61
N THR A 3 -25.90 6.67 -8.49
CA THR A 3 -25.20 6.64 -7.20
C THR A 3 -25.79 5.49 -6.38
N ILE A 4 -24.94 4.65 -5.78
CA ILE A 4 -25.35 3.42 -5.12
C ILE A 4 -24.63 3.23 -3.77
N ASP A 5 -25.29 2.50 -2.88
CA ASP A 5 -24.72 1.93 -1.66
C ASP A 5 -25.43 0.60 -1.36
N ILE A 6 -24.70 -0.39 -0.88
CA ILE A 6 -25.24 -1.72 -0.59
C ILE A 6 -24.90 -2.18 0.83
N GLU A 7 -25.84 -2.90 1.43
CA GLU A 7 -25.61 -3.62 2.67
C GLU A 7 -25.61 -5.12 2.42
N THR A 8 -24.60 -5.80 2.92
CA THR A 8 -24.32 -7.20 2.57
C THR A 8 -24.08 -8.06 3.80
N LYS A 9 -24.24 -9.37 3.70
CA LYS A 9 -23.85 -10.34 4.74
C LYS A 9 -22.83 -11.33 4.21
N SER A 10 -21.96 -11.83 5.07
CA SER A 10 -21.05 -12.95 4.79
C SER A 10 -20.57 -13.55 6.12
N ASP A 11 -20.18 -14.81 6.09
CA ASP A 11 -19.48 -15.50 7.20
C ASP A 11 -18.03 -15.04 7.37
N LYS A 12 -17.48 -14.35 6.37
CA LYS A 12 -16.10 -13.87 6.37
C LYS A 12 -15.98 -12.45 6.94
N ASP A 13 -14.96 -12.21 7.74
CA ASP A 13 -14.62 -10.88 8.26
C ASP A 13 -13.90 -10.07 7.19
N ILE A 14 -14.59 -9.12 6.58
CA ILE A 14 -14.07 -8.26 5.50
C ILE A 14 -12.80 -7.51 5.88
N ALA A 15 -12.63 -7.15 7.16
CA ALA A 15 -11.42 -6.46 7.63
C ALA A 15 -10.17 -7.34 7.58
N LYS A 16 -10.35 -8.67 7.58
CA LYS A 16 -9.25 -9.64 7.49
C LYS A 16 -9.03 -10.18 6.09
N CYS A 17 -10.12 -10.43 5.35
CA CYS A 17 -10.03 -11.12 4.06
C CYS A 17 -10.10 -10.18 2.83
N GLY A 18 -10.59 -8.95 3.00
CA GLY A 18 -10.86 -8.04 1.89
C GLY A 18 -12.13 -8.40 1.13
N VAL A 19 -12.59 -7.48 0.27
CA VAL A 19 -13.90 -7.60 -0.40
C VAL A 19 -13.99 -8.82 -1.33
N TYR A 20 -12.93 -9.18 -2.03
CA TYR A 20 -12.95 -10.28 -2.99
C TYR A 20 -13.24 -11.63 -2.32
N ALA A 21 -12.48 -11.98 -1.28
CA ALA A 21 -12.71 -13.21 -0.55
C ALA A 21 -14.00 -13.15 0.31
N TYR A 22 -14.41 -11.95 0.74
CA TYR A 22 -15.69 -11.73 1.42
C TYR A 22 -16.87 -12.05 0.51
N ALA A 23 -16.90 -11.50 -0.71
CA ALA A 23 -17.93 -11.75 -1.70
C ALA A 23 -17.88 -13.18 -2.28
N ASP A 24 -16.72 -13.82 -2.32
CA ASP A 24 -16.53 -15.19 -2.82
C ASP A 24 -17.11 -16.26 -1.86
N SER A 25 -17.56 -15.89 -0.67
CA SER A 25 -18.22 -16.81 0.27
C SER A 25 -19.53 -17.38 -0.30
N PRO A 26 -19.85 -18.67 -0.07
CA PRO A 26 -21.16 -19.25 -0.40
C PRO A 26 -22.30 -18.67 0.45
N TYR A 27 -22.00 -17.98 1.56
CA TYR A 27 -22.97 -17.33 2.45
C TYR A 27 -23.09 -15.83 2.21
N PHE A 28 -22.39 -15.31 1.18
CA PHE A 28 -22.52 -13.92 0.78
C PHE A 28 -23.90 -13.64 0.16
N ASP A 29 -24.49 -12.50 0.55
CA ASP A 29 -25.71 -12.02 -0.08
C ASP A 29 -25.84 -10.49 0.08
N ILE A 30 -26.58 -9.83 -0.81
CA ILE A 30 -26.96 -8.42 -0.68
C ILE A 30 -28.28 -8.35 0.09
N LEU A 31 -28.33 -7.55 1.14
CA LEU A 31 -29.49 -7.37 2.01
C LEU A 31 -30.33 -6.15 1.62
N LEU A 32 -29.64 -5.04 1.29
CA LEU A 32 -30.26 -3.77 0.88
C LEU A 32 -29.46 -3.20 -0.30
N PHE A 33 -30.18 -2.62 -1.24
CA PHE A 33 -29.62 -1.91 -2.39
C PHE A 33 -30.26 -0.52 -2.47
N ALA A 34 -29.52 0.52 -2.09
CA ALA A 34 -29.96 1.91 -2.22
C ALA A 34 -29.36 2.54 -3.47
N TYR A 35 -30.18 3.31 -4.21
CA TYR A 35 -29.71 3.97 -5.42
C TYR A 35 -30.45 5.29 -5.69
N SER A 36 -29.77 6.17 -6.43
CA SER A 36 -30.35 7.38 -7.01
C SER A 36 -29.93 7.48 -8.48
N VAL A 37 -30.87 7.72 -9.36
CA VAL A 37 -30.62 7.98 -10.79
C VAL A 37 -30.63 9.48 -11.02
N ASP A 38 -29.55 10.03 -11.59
CA ASP A 38 -29.41 11.45 -11.98
C ASP A 38 -29.82 12.45 -10.89
N GLY A 39 -29.51 12.13 -9.62
CA GLY A 39 -29.82 12.99 -8.47
C GLY A 39 -31.29 13.00 -8.03
N GLN A 40 -32.09 12.06 -8.53
CA GLN A 40 -33.46 11.88 -8.07
C GLN A 40 -33.49 11.36 -6.61
N PRO A 41 -34.64 11.41 -5.92
CA PRO A 41 -34.76 10.87 -4.57
C PRO A 41 -34.28 9.42 -4.46
N VAL A 42 -33.53 9.12 -3.41
CA VAL A 42 -32.96 7.79 -3.18
C VAL A 42 -34.06 6.76 -2.97
N GLN A 43 -33.97 5.66 -3.72
CA GLN A 43 -34.78 4.45 -3.58
C GLN A 43 -33.97 3.40 -2.81
N VAL A 44 -34.67 2.57 -2.02
CA VAL A 44 -34.09 1.43 -1.31
C VAL A 44 -34.84 0.18 -1.72
N VAL A 45 -34.13 -0.83 -2.19
CA VAL A 45 -34.66 -2.16 -2.52
C VAL A 45 -34.29 -3.11 -1.39
N ASP A 46 -35.29 -3.72 -0.77
CA ASP A 46 -35.16 -4.66 0.35
C ASP A 46 -35.06 -6.10 -0.18
N THR A 47 -33.87 -6.46 -0.69
CA THR A 47 -33.64 -7.77 -1.29
C THR A 47 -33.75 -8.90 -0.26
N ALA A 48 -33.44 -8.64 1.01
CA ALA A 48 -33.59 -9.63 2.09
C ALA A 48 -35.04 -10.03 2.36
N ASN A 49 -36.02 -9.18 2.01
CA ASN A 49 -37.44 -9.47 2.08
C ASN A 49 -38.05 -9.82 0.72
N GLY A 50 -37.23 -9.99 -0.32
CA GLY A 50 -37.61 -10.47 -1.64
C GLY A 50 -38.04 -9.38 -2.62
N GLU A 51 -37.71 -8.10 -2.38
CA GLU A 51 -37.84 -7.07 -3.40
C GLU A 51 -36.77 -7.27 -4.48
N GLU A 52 -37.12 -7.04 -5.74
CA GLU A 52 -36.21 -7.19 -6.87
C GLU A 52 -35.64 -5.82 -7.31
N ILE A 53 -34.37 -5.80 -7.67
CA ILE A 53 -33.74 -4.62 -8.28
C ILE A 53 -34.38 -4.43 -9.67
N PRO A 54 -34.86 -3.22 -10.02
CA PRO A 54 -35.51 -2.98 -11.32
C PRO A 54 -34.60 -3.33 -12.51
N ASP A 55 -35.18 -3.94 -13.55
CA ASP A 55 -34.46 -4.41 -14.76
C ASP A 55 -33.61 -3.33 -15.42
N ASN A 56 -34.11 -2.10 -15.49
CA ASN A 56 -33.36 -0.97 -16.05
C ASN A 56 -32.15 -0.59 -15.20
N ILE A 57 -32.18 -0.82 -13.89
CA ILE A 57 -31.05 -0.60 -12.99
C ILE A 57 -30.04 -1.73 -13.15
N LEU A 58 -30.50 -3.01 -13.21
CA LEU A 58 -29.64 -4.17 -13.46
C LEU A 58 -28.88 -4.02 -14.78
N ALA A 59 -29.58 -3.63 -15.86
CA ALA A 59 -28.96 -3.36 -17.16
C ALA A 59 -27.90 -2.23 -17.06
N ALA A 60 -28.22 -1.16 -16.34
CA ALA A 60 -27.32 -0.02 -16.19
C ALA A 60 -26.08 -0.33 -15.33
N LEU A 61 -26.17 -1.26 -14.37
CA LEU A 61 -25.01 -1.71 -13.59
C LEU A 61 -23.98 -2.45 -14.46
N ALA A 62 -24.43 -3.18 -15.47
CA ALA A 62 -23.60 -3.92 -16.42
C ALA A 62 -23.06 -3.08 -17.59
N ASP A 63 -23.68 -1.92 -17.89
CA ASP A 63 -23.32 -1.06 -19.01
C ASP A 63 -22.09 -0.19 -18.65
N GLU A 64 -20.96 -0.36 -19.36
CA GLU A 64 -19.74 0.43 -19.18
C GLU A 64 -19.92 1.94 -19.49
N ASN A 65 -20.91 2.29 -20.30
CA ASN A 65 -21.22 3.68 -20.69
C ASN A 65 -22.04 4.43 -19.62
N VAL A 66 -22.62 3.72 -18.68
CA VAL A 66 -23.35 4.31 -17.55
C VAL A 66 -22.39 4.52 -16.39
N ILE A 67 -22.27 5.76 -15.91
CA ILE A 67 -21.46 6.05 -14.72
C ILE A 67 -22.18 5.55 -13.48
N LYS A 68 -21.55 4.59 -12.78
CA LYS A 68 -21.90 4.10 -11.45
C LYS A 68 -20.99 4.76 -10.43
N ARG A 69 -21.54 5.31 -9.38
CA ARG A 69 -20.81 6.00 -8.33
C ARG A 69 -21.11 5.41 -6.96
N ALA A 70 -20.07 5.21 -6.16
CA ALA A 70 -20.17 4.78 -4.78
C ALA A 70 -18.97 5.30 -3.96
N PHE A 71 -19.14 5.38 -2.64
CA PHE A 71 -18.02 5.67 -1.75
C PHE A 71 -17.24 4.39 -1.44
N ASN A 72 -16.07 4.21 -2.05
CA ASN A 72 -15.27 2.96 -2.09
C ASN A 72 -15.84 1.93 -3.09
N VAL A 73 -16.12 2.41 -4.28
CA VAL A 73 -16.79 1.69 -5.38
C VAL A 73 -16.29 0.26 -5.66
N ASN A 74 -15.06 -0.08 -5.27
CA ASN A 74 -14.54 -1.45 -5.41
C ASN A 74 -15.38 -2.45 -4.59
N PHE A 75 -15.95 -2.01 -3.45
CA PHE A 75 -16.82 -2.86 -2.65
C PHE A 75 -18.11 -3.18 -3.40
N GLU A 76 -18.80 -2.14 -3.90
CA GLU A 76 -20.06 -2.30 -4.63
C GLU A 76 -19.85 -3.10 -5.90
N ARG A 77 -18.81 -2.79 -6.71
CA ARG A 77 -18.55 -3.49 -7.97
C ARG A 77 -18.29 -4.98 -7.77
N VAL A 78 -17.43 -5.35 -6.81
CA VAL A 78 -17.08 -6.76 -6.55
C VAL A 78 -18.30 -7.52 -5.98
N CYS A 79 -19.01 -6.95 -5.03
CA CYS A 79 -20.22 -7.57 -4.44
C CYS A 79 -21.33 -7.73 -5.48
N LEU A 80 -21.61 -6.70 -6.27
CA LEU A 80 -22.59 -6.75 -7.35
C LEU A 80 -22.20 -7.71 -8.46
N SER A 81 -20.89 -7.86 -8.77
CA SER A 81 -20.42 -8.87 -9.72
C SER A 81 -20.84 -10.27 -9.31
N LYS A 82 -20.63 -10.62 -8.04
CA LYS A 82 -21.05 -11.92 -7.48
C LYS A 82 -22.59 -12.06 -7.52
N TYR A 83 -23.28 -11.04 -7.04
CA TYR A 83 -24.74 -11.06 -6.92
C TYR A 83 -25.45 -11.15 -8.29
N LEU A 84 -25.02 -10.37 -9.30
CA LEU A 84 -25.59 -10.43 -10.64
C LEU A 84 -25.30 -11.78 -11.31
N ARG A 85 -24.08 -12.27 -11.20
CA ARG A 85 -23.69 -13.57 -11.80
C ARG A 85 -24.56 -14.72 -11.30
N GLU A 86 -24.96 -14.71 -10.03
CA GLU A 86 -25.72 -15.80 -9.42
C GLU A 86 -27.23 -15.61 -9.54
N ASN A 87 -27.74 -14.38 -9.42
CA ASN A 87 -29.19 -14.11 -9.39
C ASN A 87 -29.73 -13.56 -10.72
N TYR A 88 -28.91 -12.87 -11.51
CA TYR A 88 -29.31 -12.19 -12.75
C TYR A 88 -28.30 -12.40 -13.87
N PRO A 89 -27.98 -13.68 -14.23
CA PRO A 89 -26.91 -14.00 -15.19
C PRO A 89 -27.14 -13.38 -16.58
N GLN A 90 -28.38 -13.06 -16.95
CA GLN A 90 -28.73 -12.40 -18.21
C GLN A 90 -28.20 -10.96 -18.32
N TYR A 91 -27.92 -10.29 -17.19
CA TYR A 91 -27.35 -8.94 -17.13
C TYR A 91 -25.84 -8.98 -16.85
N PHE A 92 -25.29 -10.12 -16.39
CA PHE A 92 -23.87 -10.21 -16.08
C PHE A 92 -23.06 -10.46 -17.35
N GLN A 93 -22.16 -9.53 -17.65
CA GLN A 93 -21.15 -9.71 -18.68
C GLN A 93 -19.77 -9.55 -18.01
N SER A 94 -19.00 -10.64 -18.03
CA SER A 94 -17.61 -10.56 -17.60
C SER A 94 -16.77 -9.88 -18.68
N TYR A 95 -15.85 -9.01 -18.29
CA TYR A 95 -14.87 -8.47 -19.22
C TYR A 95 -13.66 -9.42 -19.34
N SER A 96 -13.02 -9.45 -20.51
CA SER A 96 -11.82 -10.26 -20.70
C SER A 96 -10.61 -9.55 -20.11
N ILE A 97 -9.98 -10.20 -19.12
CA ILE A 97 -8.75 -9.69 -18.49
C ILE A 97 -7.52 -10.12 -19.30
N ALA A 98 -7.58 -11.28 -19.97
CA ALA A 98 -6.62 -11.82 -20.93
C ALA A 98 -7.33 -12.94 -21.71
N GLU A 99 -6.75 -13.37 -22.85
CA GLU A 99 -7.37 -14.36 -23.74
C GLU A 99 -7.82 -15.66 -23.04
N ASP A 100 -7.14 -16.07 -21.96
CA ASP A 100 -7.39 -17.32 -21.23
C ASP A 100 -8.05 -17.13 -19.86
N THR A 101 -8.42 -15.91 -19.45
CA THR A 101 -9.05 -15.64 -18.16
C THR A 101 -10.35 -14.91 -18.34
N VAL A 102 -11.44 -15.59 -18.01
CA VAL A 102 -12.74 -14.95 -17.86
C VAL A 102 -12.71 -14.13 -16.57
N GLY A 103 -12.84 -12.81 -16.66
CA GLY A 103 -13.05 -11.98 -15.47
C GLY A 103 -14.38 -12.34 -14.84
N ASP A 104 -14.35 -12.70 -13.57
CA ASP A 104 -15.57 -12.97 -12.80
C ASP A 104 -16.23 -11.69 -12.27
N TYR A 105 -15.85 -10.54 -12.79
CA TYR A 105 -16.22 -9.21 -12.30
C TYR A 105 -16.80 -8.35 -13.42
N LEU A 106 -17.66 -7.40 -13.05
CA LEU A 106 -18.13 -6.34 -13.95
C LEU A 106 -16.94 -5.47 -14.39
N ASP A 107 -16.98 -5.04 -15.66
CA ASP A 107 -15.96 -4.14 -16.20
C ASP A 107 -15.77 -2.93 -15.27
N PRO A 108 -14.55 -2.60 -14.86
CA PRO A 108 -14.29 -1.43 -14.01
C PRO A 108 -14.61 -0.09 -14.67
N LYS A 109 -14.74 -0.03 -15.99
CA LYS A 109 -15.11 1.18 -16.71
C LYS A 109 -16.49 1.69 -16.28
N GLY A 110 -16.58 2.99 -16.18
CA GLY A 110 -17.80 3.65 -15.72
C GLY A 110 -18.04 3.55 -14.20
N TRP A 111 -17.17 2.90 -13.42
CA TRP A 111 -17.25 2.89 -11.95
C TRP A 111 -16.37 3.98 -11.35
N HIS A 112 -16.99 5.07 -10.88
CA HIS A 112 -16.33 6.21 -10.29
C HIS A 112 -16.42 6.18 -8.76
N CYS A 113 -15.31 6.45 -8.09
CA CYS A 113 -15.17 6.33 -6.64
C CYS A 113 -15.08 7.70 -5.96
N SER A 114 -16.05 8.08 -5.15
CA SER A 114 -16.03 9.34 -4.41
C SER A 114 -14.93 9.38 -3.34
N MET A 115 -14.49 8.21 -2.82
CA MET A 115 -13.32 8.13 -1.95
C MET A 115 -12.02 8.48 -2.73
N ILE A 116 -11.88 8.01 -3.96
CA ILE A 116 -10.73 8.36 -4.80
C ILE A 116 -10.76 9.85 -5.12
N HIS A 117 -11.91 10.41 -5.48
CA HIS A 117 -12.08 11.84 -5.69
C HIS A 117 -11.64 12.65 -4.45
N ALA A 118 -12.08 12.26 -3.25
CA ALA A 118 -11.63 12.90 -2.01
C ALA A 118 -10.11 12.79 -1.81
N ARG A 119 -9.52 11.63 -2.10
CA ARG A 119 -8.07 11.40 -1.98
C ARG A 119 -7.24 12.25 -2.94
N THR A 120 -7.71 12.49 -4.16
CA THR A 120 -7.01 13.39 -5.11
C THR A 120 -6.94 14.82 -4.60
N LEU A 121 -7.84 15.19 -3.70
CA LEU A 121 -7.86 16.49 -3.01
C LEU A 121 -7.19 16.47 -1.62
N GLY A 122 -6.50 15.39 -1.27
CA GLY A 122 -5.81 15.25 0.02
C GLY A 122 -6.76 15.16 1.23
N LEU A 123 -8.04 14.85 1.00
CA LEU A 123 -9.07 14.69 2.03
C LEU A 123 -9.00 13.28 2.68
N PRO A 124 -9.72 13.06 3.81
CA PRO A 124 -9.82 11.74 4.44
C PRO A 124 -10.37 10.64 3.51
N SER A 125 -10.30 9.38 3.95
CA SER A 125 -10.69 8.21 3.14
C SER A 125 -11.98 7.52 3.64
N SER A 126 -12.71 8.09 4.59
CA SER A 126 -14.00 7.57 5.05
C SER A 126 -15.14 8.54 4.77
N LEU A 127 -16.32 8.03 4.42
CA LEU A 127 -17.51 8.83 4.13
C LEU A 127 -17.82 9.81 5.27
N ALA A 128 -17.79 9.33 6.52
CA ALA A 128 -18.06 10.13 7.70
C ALA A 128 -17.05 11.27 7.91
N GLU A 129 -15.74 10.98 7.74
CA GLU A 129 -14.69 12.01 7.92
C GLU A 129 -14.72 13.03 6.79
N VAL A 130 -14.90 12.60 5.53
CA VAL A 130 -15.05 13.52 4.39
C VAL A 130 -16.26 14.41 4.59
N GLY A 131 -17.40 13.84 4.96
CA GLY A 131 -18.61 14.57 5.26
C GLY A 131 -18.42 15.61 6.35
N SER A 132 -17.75 15.24 7.44
CA SER A 132 -17.41 16.16 8.54
C SER A 132 -16.49 17.30 8.09
N VAL A 133 -15.44 17.00 7.32
CA VAL A 133 -14.47 18.00 6.82
C VAL A 133 -15.12 18.99 5.85
N LEU A 134 -16.03 18.51 5.01
CA LEU A 134 -16.78 19.31 4.02
C LEU A 134 -18.01 19.99 4.62
N GLY A 135 -18.41 19.64 5.85
CA GLY A 135 -19.59 20.21 6.52
C GLY A 135 -20.87 19.93 5.75
N ILE A 136 -21.11 18.67 5.38
CA ILE A 136 -22.37 18.26 4.74
C ILE A 136 -23.49 18.20 5.77
N GLU A 137 -24.73 18.43 5.33
CA GLU A 137 -25.93 18.36 6.18
C GLU A 137 -26.32 16.91 6.46
N GLN A 138 -26.24 16.05 5.43
CA GLN A 138 -26.59 14.64 5.49
C GLN A 138 -25.41 13.82 6.00
N GLN A 139 -25.16 13.83 7.32
CA GLN A 139 -24.06 13.05 7.90
C GLN A 139 -24.45 11.59 8.14
N LYS A 140 -23.43 10.72 8.12
CA LYS A 140 -23.58 9.29 8.40
C LYS A 140 -24.20 9.05 9.78
N MET A 141 -25.17 8.14 9.85
CA MET A 141 -25.85 7.78 11.11
C MET A 141 -24.90 7.02 12.05
N THR A 142 -24.94 7.33 13.32
CA THR A 142 -24.08 6.72 14.35
C THR A 142 -24.43 5.27 14.64
N GLU A 143 -25.69 4.90 14.49
CA GLU A 143 -26.26 3.56 14.73
C GLU A 143 -25.79 2.52 13.69
N GLY A 144 -25.34 2.96 12.52
CA GLY A 144 -25.03 2.09 11.39
C GLY A 144 -24.02 0.98 11.72
N LYS A 145 -22.95 1.28 12.46
CA LYS A 145 -21.95 0.25 12.84
C LYS A 145 -22.54 -0.89 13.65
N ALA A 146 -23.48 -0.58 14.55
CA ALA A 146 -24.14 -1.59 15.36
C ALA A 146 -25.10 -2.45 14.52
N LEU A 147 -25.81 -1.83 13.57
CA LEU A 147 -26.73 -2.51 12.67
C LEU A 147 -26.00 -3.38 11.65
N ILE A 148 -24.90 -2.90 11.09
CA ILE A 148 -24.02 -3.73 10.23
C ILE A 148 -23.55 -4.95 11.00
N LYS A 149 -23.02 -4.80 12.21
CA LYS A 149 -22.61 -5.94 13.03
C LYS A 149 -23.76 -6.89 13.30
N PHE A 150 -24.96 -6.36 13.50
CA PHE A 150 -26.13 -7.15 13.85
C PHE A 150 -26.68 -7.98 12.69
N PHE A 151 -26.86 -7.39 11.50
CA PHE A 151 -27.45 -8.07 10.35
C PHE A 151 -26.44 -8.68 9.39
N CYS A 152 -25.25 -8.13 9.27
CA CYS A 152 -24.27 -8.49 8.24
C CYS A 152 -23.24 -9.52 8.68
N THR A 153 -23.10 -9.75 10.01
CA THR A 153 -22.17 -10.76 10.54
C THR A 153 -22.92 -11.87 11.24
N PRO A 154 -22.47 -13.14 11.14
CA PRO A 154 -23.12 -14.23 11.85
C PRO A 154 -23.00 -14.05 13.37
N TYR A 155 -24.09 -14.35 14.09
CA TYR A 155 -24.07 -14.34 15.55
C TYR A 155 -23.75 -15.72 16.15
N ASP A 156 -23.92 -16.79 15.36
CA ASP A 156 -23.65 -18.18 15.75
C ASP A 156 -23.38 -19.03 14.51
N ALA A 157 -23.05 -20.30 14.71
CA ALA A 157 -22.97 -21.32 13.66
C ALA A 157 -23.57 -22.63 14.18
N ILE A 158 -24.59 -23.15 13.48
CA ILE A 158 -25.24 -24.42 13.80
C ILE A 158 -24.77 -25.45 12.76
N ASP A 159 -24.17 -26.52 13.21
CA ASP A 159 -23.57 -27.56 12.34
C ASP A 159 -22.65 -26.99 11.24
N GLY A 160 -21.90 -25.94 11.59
CA GLY A 160 -20.99 -25.25 10.67
C GLY A 160 -21.67 -24.27 9.71
N VAL A 161 -23.00 -24.10 9.78
CA VAL A 161 -23.74 -23.13 8.96
C VAL A 161 -23.92 -21.82 9.73
N PRO A 162 -23.39 -20.70 9.21
CA PRO A 162 -23.47 -19.39 9.88
C PRO A 162 -24.93 -18.92 10.01
N GLN A 163 -25.28 -18.40 11.18
CA GLN A 163 -26.61 -17.90 11.49
C GLN A 163 -26.62 -16.37 11.51
N PHE A 164 -27.55 -15.78 10.79
CA PHE A 164 -27.74 -14.33 10.69
C PHE A 164 -29.10 -13.92 11.25
N HIS A 165 -29.19 -12.72 11.84
CA HIS A 165 -30.47 -12.18 12.27
C HIS A 165 -31.38 -11.89 11.06
N SER A 166 -32.61 -12.41 11.11
CA SER A 166 -33.60 -12.17 10.07
C SER A 166 -34.25 -10.78 10.21
N PRO A 167 -34.45 -10.03 9.11
CA PRO A 167 -35.22 -8.78 9.14
C PRO A 167 -36.62 -8.92 9.77
N LYS A 168 -37.26 -10.06 9.54
CA LYS A 168 -38.62 -10.32 10.03
C LYS A 168 -38.73 -10.46 11.55
N ASP A 169 -37.63 -10.89 12.19
CA ASP A 169 -37.58 -11.03 13.64
C ASP A 169 -37.28 -9.71 14.35
N TYR A 170 -36.73 -8.71 13.63
CA TYR A 170 -36.32 -7.42 14.17
C TYR A 170 -36.75 -6.24 13.28
N PRO A 171 -38.06 -6.08 13.01
CA PRO A 171 -38.57 -5.13 12.01
C PRO A 171 -38.21 -3.67 12.33
N GLU A 172 -38.22 -3.24 13.60
CA GLU A 172 -37.87 -1.89 13.98
C GLU A 172 -36.40 -1.56 13.68
N LYS A 173 -35.48 -2.49 14.00
CA LYS A 173 -34.05 -2.32 13.66
C LYS A 173 -33.83 -2.32 12.15
N TRP A 174 -34.63 -3.13 11.43
CA TRP A 174 -34.55 -3.22 9.97
C TRP A 174 -34.95 -1.91 9.29
N GLU A 175 -36.02 -1.25 9.74
CA GLU A 175 -36.40 0.07 9.20
C GLU A 175 -35.31 1.14 9.46
N ILE A 176 -34.65 1.10 10.61
CA ILE A 176 -33.51 1.99 10.88
C ILE A 176 -32.34 1.65 9.94
N PHE A 177 -32.12 0.35 9.63
CA PHE A 177 -31.05 -0.08 8.73
C PHE A 177 -31.31 0.33 7.27
N LYS A 178 -32.57 0.27 6.79
CA LYS A 178 -32.95 0.84 5.50
C LYS A 178 -32.74 2.36 5.44
N ALA A 179 -33.11 3.06 6.50
CA ALA A 179 -32.86 4.50 6.60
C ALA A 179 -31.36 4.84 6.60
N TYR A 180 -30.54 3.98 7.21
CA TYR A 180 -29.09 4.08 7.21
C TYR A 180 -28.51 3.93 5.79
N ASN A 181 -28.85 2.88 5.06
CA ASN A 181 -28.42 2.64 3.68
C ASN A 181 -28.82 3.80 2.75
N LYS A 182 -30.08 4.28 2.87
CA LYS A 182 -30.53 5.49 2.16
C LYS A 182 -29.67 6.71 2.46
N ARG A 183 -29.35 6.92 3.73
CA ARG A 183 -28.56 8.06 4.22
C ARG A 183 -27.13 8.05 3.67
N ASP A 184 -26.51 6.89 3.50
CA ASP A 184 -25.16 6.79 2.97
C ASP A 184 -25.12 7.26 1.50
N VAL A 185 -26.13 6.94 0.67
CA VAL A 185 -26.28 7.48 -0.70
C VAL A 185 -26.52 8.98 -0.69
N GLU A 186 -27.41 9.50 0.18
CA GLU A 186 -27.68 10.95 0.29
C GLU A 186 -26.42 11.72 0.67
N ALA A 187 -25.65 11.20 1.64
CA ALA A 187 -24.39 11.81 2.08
C ALA A 187 -23.35 11.81 0.96
N GLU A 188 -23.23 10.72 0.21
CA GLU A 188 -22.32 10.64 -0.92
C GLU A 188 -22.67 11.62 -2.03
N MET A 189 -23.95 11.75 -2.38
CA MET A 189 -24.41 12.70 -3.39
C MET A 189 -24.07 14.14 -2.99
N GLU A 190 -24.20 14.49 -1.72
CA GLU A 190 -23.83 15.82 -1.22
C GLU A 190 -22.31 16.04 -1.25
N ILE A 191 -21.51 15.02 -0.90
CA ILE A 191 -20.05 15.04 -1.04
C ILE A 191 -19.66 15.27 -2.48
N ASP A 192 -20.19 14.47 -3.40
CA ASP A 192 -19.89 14.57 -4.83
C ASP A 192 -20.20 15.95 -5.39
N LYS A 193 -21.35 16.51 -5.03
CA LYS A 193 -21.72 17.88 -5.39
C LYS A 193 -20.70 18.91 -4.92
N LYS A 194 -20.14 18.75 -3.72
CA LYS A 194 -19.09 19.67 -3.22
C LYS A 194 -17.76 19.46 -3.89
N LEU A 195 -17.39 18.21 -4.18
CA LEU A 195 -16.15 17.86 -4.85
C LEU A 195 -16.16 18.18 -6.36
N SER A 196 -17.33 18.24 -6.99
CA SER A 196 -17.48 18.49 -8.45
C SER A 196 -16.86 19.81 -8.93
N ARG A 197 -16.54 20.74 -8.02
CA ARG A 197 -15.75 21.93 -8.35
C ARG A 197 -14.34 21.59 -8.84
N PHE A 198 -13.78 20.49 -8.40
CA PHE A 198 -12.46 19.98 -8.78
C PHE A 198 -12.60 18.54 -9.30
N PRO A 199 -13.09 18.37 -10.52
CA PRO A 199 -13.35 17.03 -11.05
C PRO A 199 -12.05 16.22 -11.17
N VAL A 200 -12.16 14.92 -10.99
CA VAL A 200 -11.04 14.00 -11.29
C VAL A 200 -10.84 13.99 -12.80
N PRO A 201 -9.62 14.24 -13.31
CA PRO A 201 -9.33 14.17 -14.74
C PRO A 201 -9.60 12.77 -15.32
N ASP A 202 -10.07 12.70 -16.57
CA ASP A 202 -10.44 11.43 -17.23
C ASP A 202 -9.29 10.43 -17.24
N PHE A 203 -8.05 10.87 -17.45
CA PHE A 203 -6.89 9.98 -17.47
C PHE A 203 -6.67 9.29 -16.11
N LEU A 204 -7.06 9.90 -14.97
CA LEU A 204 -6.97 9.27 -13.67
C LEU A 204 -8.04 8.18 -13.48
N TRP A 205 -9.19 8.29 -14.14
CA TRP A 205 -10.17 7.20 -14.16
C TRP A 205 -9.65 6.01 -14.98
N GLU A 206 -9.01 6.23 -16.11
CA GLU A 206 -8.35 5.18 -16.89
C GLU A 206 -7.25 4.46 -16.09
N GLU A 207 -6.49 5.21 -15.31
CA GLU A 207 -5.50 4.64 -14.38
C GLU A 207 -6.16 3.82 -13.27
N PHE A 208 -7.29 4.31 -12.75
CA PHE A 208 -8.07 3.60 -11.74
C PHE A 208 -8.67 2.30 -12.29
N TYR A 209 -9.15 2.30 -13.52
CA TYR A 209 -9.68 1.09 -14.16
C TYR A 209 -8.59 0.02 -14.30
N LEU A 210 -7.39 0.38 -14.74
CA LEU A 210 -6.26 -0.54 -14.80
C LEU A 210 -5.86 -1.08 -13.40
N ASP A 211 -5.87 -0.23 -12.37
CA ASP A 211 -5.67 -0.68 -10.98
C ASP A 211 -6.72 -1.72 -10.56
N GLN A 212 -7.98 -1.51 -10.91
CA GLN A 212 -9.05 -2.47 -10.62
C GLN A 212 -8.84 -3.79 -11.36
N GLU A 213 -8.43 -3.76 -12.63
CA GLU A 213 -8.09 -4.97 -13.40
C GLU A 213 -6.94 -5.76 -12.74
N ILE A 214 -5.89 -5.08 -12.29
CA ILE A 214 -4.77 -5.72 -11.57
C ILE A 214 -5.25 -6.36 -10.27
N ASN A 215 -6.12 -5.68 -9.52
CA ASN A 215 -6.72 -6.22 -8.30
C ASN A 215 -7.64 -7.42 -8.58
N ASP A 216 -8.40 -7.42 -9.69
CA ASP A 216 -9.27 -8.51 -10.12
C ASP A 216 -8.47 -9.76 -10.54
N ARG A 217 -7.32 -9.57 -11.19
CA ARG A 217 -6.40 -10.66 -11.54
C ARG A 217 -5.87 -11.35 -10.29
N GLY A 218 -5.38 -10.56 -9.32
CA GLY A 218 -4.73 -11.06 -8.12
C GLY A 218 -3.49 -11.91 -8.39
N ILE A 219 -2.91 -12.50 -7.36
CA ILE A 219 -1.72 -13.36 -7.45
C ILE A 219 -2.04 -14.73 -6.85
N LEU A 220 -1.66 -15.80 -7.54
CA LEU A 220 -1.84 -17.17 -7.05
C LEU A 220 -0.96 -17.43 -5.83
N VAL A 221 -1.53 -18.07 -4.80
CA VAL A 221 -0.85 -18.42 -3.55
C VAL A 221 -0.60 -19.92 -3.50
N ASP A 222 0.63 -20.33 -3.21
CA ASP A 222 0.98 -21.71 -2.88
C ASP A 222 0.37 -22.08 -1.51
N MET A 223 -0.88 -22.55 -1.54
CA MET A 223 -1.63 -22.88 -0.34
C MET A 223 -0.97 -23.99 0.47
N LYS A 224 -0.29 -24.95 -0.20
CA LYS A 224 0.43 -26.02 0.48
C LYS A 224 1.59 -25.47 1.33
N LEU A 225 2.36 -24.53 0.76
CA LEU A 225 3.41 -23.84 1.52
C LEU A 225 2.83 -23.01 2.66
N ALA A 226 1.74 -22.28 2.43
CA ALA A 226 1.13 -21.44 3.44
C ALA A 226 0.57 -22.27 4.61
N ASP A 227 -0.11 -23.38 4.34
CA ASP A 227 -0.66 -24.27 5.36
C ASP A 227 0.44 -24.95 6.19
N ALA A 228 1.47 -25.46 5.54
CA ALA A 228 2.62 -26.06 6.19
C ALA A 228 3.37 -25.04 7.09
N ALA A 229 3.60 -23.82 6.58
CA ALA A 229 4.25 -22.76 7.35
C ALA A 229 3.46 -22.34 8.58
N ILE A 230 2.13 -22.30 8.51
CA ILE A 230 1.27 -22.02 9.68
C ILE A 230 1.39 -23.13 10.72
N GLY A 231 1.39 -24.40 10.31
CA GLY A 231 1.56 -25.55 11.19
C GLY A 231 2.92 -25.53 11.90
N LEU A 232 4.00 -25.39 11.14
CA LEU A 232 5.36 -25.33 11.67
C LEU A 232 5.60 -24.12 12.60
N ASP A 233 5.00 -22.97 12.33
CA ASP A 233 5.08 -21.80 13.22
C ASP A 233 4.37 -22.06 14.56
N ALA A 234 3.24 -22.76 14.52
CA ALA A 234 2.51 -23.12 15.74
C ALA A 234 3.36 -24.07 16.61
N GLU A 235 3.96 -25.09 16.00
CA GLU A 235 4.84 -26.06 16.67
C GLU A 235 6.09 -25.39 17.24
N ALA A 236 6.77 -24.52 16.45
CA ALA A 236 7.91 -23.73 16.91
C ALA A 236 7.58 -22.87 18.13
N LYS A 237 6.42 -22.23 18.14
CA LYS A 237 5.96 -21.38 19.25
C LYS A 237 5.67 -22.20 20.51
N GLU A 238 5.08 -23.37 20.37
CA GLU A 238 4.82 -24.28 21.48
C GLU A 238 6.12 -24.78 22.11
N GLU A 239 7.09 -25.19 21.27
CA GLU A 239 8.40 -25.63 21.74
C GLU A 239 9.16 -24.51 22.46
N LEU A 240 9.22 -23.30 21.86
CA LEU A 240 9.86 -22.14 22.46
C LEU A 240 9.20 -21.73 23.79
N ALA A 241 7.87 -21.72 23.83
CA ALA A 241 7.13 -21.39 25.04
C ALA A 241 7.42 -22.41 26.14
N THR A 242 7.47 -23.70 25.82
CA THR A 242 7.81 -24.78 26.77
C THR A 242 9.25 -24.63 27.28
N LYS A 243 10.22 -24.34 26.42
CA LYS A 243 11.62 -24.07 26.80
C LYS A 243 11.72 -22.87 27.73
N MET A 244 11.05 -21.76 27.38
CA MET A 244 11.03 -20.56 28.23
C MET A 244 10.39 -20.82 29.58
N GLN A 245 9.28 -21.55 29.62
CA GLN A 245 8.60 -21.92 30.89
C GLN A 245 9.52 -22.74 31.82
N ARG A 246 10.26 -23.69 31.25
CA ARG A 246 11.24 -24.49 32.02
C ARG A 246 12.39 -23.64 32.58
N LEU A 247 12.88 -22.64 31.81
CA LEU A 247 13.98 -21.79 32.22
C LEU A 247 13.57 -20.71 33.23
N THR A 248 12.36 -20.19 33.11
CA THR A 248 11.90 -19.04 33.89
C THR A 248 11.00 -19.42 35.05
N GLY A 249 10.28 -20.54 34.96
CA GLY A 249 9.23 -20.93 35.89
C GLY A 249 7.94 -20.10 35.78
N VAL A 250 7.82 -19.20 34.80
CA VAL A 250 6.61 -18.39 34.58
C VAL A 250 5.50 -19.23 33.94
N GLU A 251 4.26 -18.99 34.35
CA GLU A 251 3.11 -19.74 33.87
C GLU A 251 2.83 -19.44 32.37
N ASN A 252 2.93 -18.18 31.98
CA ASN A 252 2.71 -17.74 30.60
C ASN A 252 3.93 -16.99 30.05
N PRO A 253 4.81 -17.65 29.28
CA PRO A 253 5.99 -17.03 28.67
C PRO A 253 5.68 -15.90 27.67
N ASN A 254 4.44 -15.81 27.19
CA ASN A 254 3.99 -14.72 26.33
C ASN A 254 3.56 -13.47 27.12
N SER A 255 3.35 -13.57 28.44
CA SER A 255 3.00 -12.44 29.29
C SER A 255 4.19 -11.51 29.48
N VAL A 256 4.07 -10.29 28.95
CA VAL A 256 5.08 -9.23 29.12
C VAL A 256 5.31 -8.95 30.61
N TYR A 257 4.25 -8.91 31.39
CA TYR A 257 4.31 -8.65 32.83
C TYR A 257 5.12 -9.73 33.58
N GLN A 258 4.79 -11.01 33.39
CA GLN A 258 5.50 -12.11 34.06
C GLN A 258 6.99 -12.18 33.66
N LEU A 259 7.32 -11.88 32.40
CA LEU A 259 8.72 -11.82 31.95
C LEU A 259 9.47 -10.63 32.52
N LEU A 260 8.84 -9.46 32.65
CA LEU A 260 9.46 -8.30 33.30
C LEU A 260 9.76 -8.57 34.75
N ASP A 261 8.82 -9.16 35.52
CA ASP A 261 9.03 -9.57 36.92
C ASP A 261 10.19 -10.57 37.03
N TRP A 262 10.23 -11.56 36.14
CA TRP A 262 11.31 -12.53 36.13
C TRP A 262 12.67 -11.88 35.83
N LEU A 263 12.77 -10.98 34.86
CA LEU A 263 13.97 -10.22 34.53
C LEU A 263 14.41 -9.33 35.68
N GLU A 264 13.49 -8.66 36.37
CA GLU A 264 13.79 -7.87 37.57
C GLU A 264 14.36 -8.74 38.69
N SER A 265 13.83 -9.94 38.89
CA SER A 265 14.39 -10.89 39.86
C SER A 265 15.83 -11.33 39.55
N ARG A 266 16.28 -11.16 38.30
CA ARG A 266 17.64 -11.43 37.82
C ARG A 266 18.51 -10.19 37.71
N GLY A 267 18.02 -9.02 38.15
CA GLY A 267 18.78 -7.76 38.18
C GLY A 267 18.66 -6.92 36.87
N TYR A 268 17.77 -7.30 35.95
CA TYR A 268 17.54 -6.58 34.71
C TYR A 268 16.20 -5.84 34.77
N LYS A 269 16.20 -4.51 34.51
CA LYS A 269 14.99 -3.66 34.60
C LYS A 269 14.75 -2.90 33.27
N PRO A 270 14.35 -3.60 32.19
CA PRO A 270 13.97 -2.90 30.98
C PRO A 270 12.57 -2.26 31.12
N ASP A 271 12.39 -1.09 30.52
CA ASP A 271 11.08 -0.39 30.51
C ASP A 271 10.04 -1.12 29.66
N SER A 272 10.48 -1.95 28.72
CA SER A 272 9.60 -2.72 27.83
C SER A 272 10.33 -3.94 27.25
N LEU A 273 9.56 -4.89 26.67
CA LEU A 273 10.09 -6.00 25.88
C LEU A 273 9.93 -5.76 24.38
N GLY A 274 10.03 -4.50 23.95
CA GLY A 274 10.04 -4.13 22.53
C GLY A 274 11.33 -4.61 21.83
N LYS A 275 11.22 -4.94 20.53
CA LYS A 275 12.31 -5.56 19.75
C LYS A 275 13.66 -4.84 19.87
N ALA A 276 13.67 -3.49 19.85
CA ALA A 276 14.89 -2.70 19.95
C ALA A 276 15.55 -2.85 21.33
N GLN A 277 14.76 -2.73 22.40
CA GLN A 277 15.25 -2.82 23.78
C GLN A 277 15.73 -4.23 24.13
N VAL A 278 15.01 -5.26 23.67
CA VAL A 278 15.44 -6.67 23.86
C VAL A 278 16.77 -6.91 23.14
N LYS A 279 16.97 -6.42 21.91
CA LYS A 279 18.24 -6.55 21.19
C LYS A 279 19.41 -5.87 21.90
N GLU A 280 19.19 -4.70 22.50
CA GLU A 280 20.24 -4.03 23.29
C GLU A 280 20.56 -4.81 24.57
N LEU A 281 19.52 -5.32 25.25
CA LEU A 281 19.70 -6.08 26.48
C LEU A 281 20.46 -7.40 26.26
N ILE A 282 20.21 -8.10 25.15
CA ILE A 282 20.93 -9.33 24.77
C ILE A 282 22.46 -9.12 24.70
N LYS A 283 22.93 -7.92 24.30
CA LYS A 283 24.38 -7.63 24.16
C LYS A 283 25.13 -7.71 25.51
N THR A 284 24.43 -7.48 26.61
CA THR A 284 25.01 -7.42 27.97
C THR A 284 24.45 -8.47 28.92
N ALA A 285 23.41 -9.20 28.50
CA ALA A 285 22.78 -10.23 29.33
C ALA A 285 23.63 -11.49 29.41
N GLU A 286 23.65 -12.08 30.61
CA GLU A 286 24.25 -13.39 30.87
C GLU A 286 23.20 -14.52 30.85
N GLU A 287 23.66 -15.77 30.76
CA GLU A 287 22.77 -16.91 30.84
C GLU A 287 22.14 -17.05 32.28
N PRO A 288 20.87 -17.44 32.40
CA PRO A 288 19.93 -17.85 31.32
C PRO A 288 19.14 -16.70 30.72
N VAL A 289 19.36 -15.45 31.12
CA VAL A 289 18.57 -14.28 30.67
C VAL A 289 18.75 -14.07 29.17
N LYS A 290 19.97 -14.23 28.67
CA LYS A 290 20.27 -14.09 27.22
C LYS A 290 19.42 -15.05 26.39
N SER A 291 19.43 -16.34 26.72
CA SER A 291 18.62 -17.36 26.02
C SER A 291 17.12 -17.07 26.06
N VAL A 292 16.60 -16.61 27.20
CA VAL A 292 15.17 -16.23 27.33
C VAL A 292 14.82 -15.03 26.45
N LEU A 293 15.69 -14.03 26.37
CA LEU A 293 15.47 -12.86 25.52
C LEU A 293 15.56 -13.21 24.02
N GLU A 294 16.46 -14.12 23.62
CA GLU A 294 16.55 -14.63 22.26
C GLU A 294 15.28 -15.39 21.88
N MET A 295 14.80 -16.32 22.71
CA MET A 295 13.52 -17.01 22.50
C MET A 295 12.34 -16.03 22.46
N ARG A 296 12.35 -14.98 23.30
CA ARG A 296 11.33 -13.92 23.25
C ARG A 296 11.31 -13.19 21.91
N LEU A 297 12.47 -12.90 21.30
CA LEU A 297 12.54 -12.32 19.97
C LEU A 297 11.95 -13.25 18.91
N GLN A 298 12.25 -14.54 18.98
CA GLN A 298 11.69 -15.53 18.05
C GLN A 298 10.17 -15.64 18.20
N LEU A 299 9.63 -15.78 19.43
CA LEU A 299 8.18 -15.80 19.71
C LEU A 299 7.46 -14.52 19.23
N SER A 300 8.14 -13.37 19.27
CA SER A 300 7.58 -12.09 18.85
C SER A 300 7.57 -11.88 17.32
N LYS A 301 8.20 -12.78 16.55
CA LYS A 301 8.19 -12.69 15.07
C LYS A 301 6.74 -12.80 14.57
N SER A 302 6.22 -11.70 14.04
CA SER A 302 4.85 -11.63 13.53
C SER A 302 4.76 -11.84 12.00
N SER A 303 5.90 -12.00 11.34
CA SER A 303 5.98 -12.12 9.88
C SER A 303 5.19 -13.34 9.36
N VAL A 304 5.19 -14.45 10.07
CA VAL A 304 4.44 -15.67 9.71
C VAL A 304 2.92 -15.45 9.66
N LYS A 305 2.38 -14.44 10.37
CA LYS A 305 0.97 -14.02 10.21
C LYS A 305 0.61 -13.66 8.77
N LYS A 306 1.59 -13.40 7.92
CA LYS A 306 1.38 -13.15 6.49
C LYS A 306 0.82 -14.37 5.76
N TYR A 307 1.22 -15.59 6.11
CA TYR A 307 0.61 -16.81 5.56
C TYR A 307 -0.87 -16.93 5.94
N THR A 308 -1.21 -16.62 7.18
CA THR A 308 -2.63 -16.54 7.60
C THR A 308 -3.39 -15.48 6.81
N ALA A 309 -2.80 -14.30 6.58
CA ALA A 309 -3.41 -13.27 5.76
C ALA A 309 -3.57 -13.70 4.29
N MET A 310 -2.58 -14.41 3.73
CA MET A 310 -2.68 -14.98 2.38
C MET A 310 -3.84 -15.98 2.28
N LYS A 311 -3.95 -16.88 3.24
CA LYS A 311 -5.04 -17.87 3.30
C LYS A 311 -6.42 -17.21 3.45
N GLN A 312 -6.52 -16.15 4.24
CA GLN A 312 -7.77 -15.40 4.41
C GLN A 312 -8.15 -14.60 3.17
N THR A 313 -7.17 -14.01 2.48
CA THR A 313 -7.38 -13.15 1.31
C THR A 313 -7.58 -13.94 0.02
N ALA A 314 -7.07 -15.18 -0.05
CA ALA A 314 -7.23 -16.04 -1.21
C ALA A 314 -8.70 -16.39 -1.45
N CYS A 315 -9.16 -16.20 -2.68
CA CYS A 315 -10.46 -16.67 -3.17
C CYS A 315 -10.44 -18.19 -3.41
N ARG A 316 -11.56 -18.78 -3.82
CA ARG A 316 -11.68 -20.24 -4.06
C ARG A 316 -10.71 -20.78 -5.12
N ASP A 317 -10.27 -19.93 -6.04
CA ASP A 317 -9.23 -20.23 -7.04
C ASP A 317 -7.79 -20.04 -6.51
N HIS A 318 -7.64 -19.83 -5.22
CA HIS A 318 -6.37 -19.59 -4.51
C HIS A 318 -5.64 -18.29 -4.92
N ARG A 319 -6.28 -17.38 -5.64
CA ARG A 319 -5.67 -16.08 -5.96
C ARG A 319 -6.02 -15.06 -4.87
N ALA A 320 -4.99 -14.40 -4.35
CA ALA A 320 -5.15 -13.26 -3.43
C ALA A 320 -5.43 -11.99 -4.26
N ARG A 321 -6.57 -11.36 -4.00
CA ARG A 321 -7.07 -10.20 -4.73
C ARG A 321 -7.23 -8.97 -3.85
N GLY A 322 -7.36 -7.78 -4.46
CA GLY A 322 -7.62 -6.55 -3.73
C GLY A 322 -6.46 -6.10 -2.84
N MET A 323 -5.23 -6.36 -3.26
CA MET A 323 -4.03 -6.06 -2.46
C MET A 323 -3.55 -4.62 -2.61
N PHE A 324 -4.06 -3.87 -3.59
CA PHE A 324 -3.61 -2.53 -3.92
C PHE A 324 -4.73 -1.51 -3.70
N SER A 325 -4.41 -0.40 -3.04
CA SER A 325 -5.31 0.73 -2.84
C SER A 325 -4.83 1.90 -3.68
N PHE A 326 -5.52 2.16 -4.77
CA PHE A 326 -5.27 3.30 -5.65
C PHE A 326 -5.31 4.60 -4.86
N TYR A 327 -4.34 5.47 -5.10
CA TYR A 327 -4.22 6.75 -4.38
C TYR A 327 -4.21 6.62 -2.85
N GLY A 328 -3.75 5.46 -2.32
CA GLY A 328 -3.77 5.17 -0.88
C GLY A 328 -2.86 6.07 -0.05
N ALA A 329 -1.80 6.61 -0.67
CA ALA A 329 -0.96 7.66 -0.13
C ALA A 329 -1.34 9.01 -0.79
N SER A 330 -2.39 9.66 -0.28
CA SER A 330 -3.04 10.82 -0.90
C SER A 330 -2.11 12.00 -1.22
N ARG A 331 -1.01 12.19 -0.48
CA ARG A 331 -0.05 13.29 -0.73
C ARG A 331 0.76 13.12 -2.00
N THR A 332 1.00 11.90 -2.45
CA THR A 332 1.82 11.58 -3.62
C THR A 332 1.03 10.90 -4.72
N GLY A 333 -0.15 10.35 -4.40
CA GLY A 333 -0.94 9.49 -5.27
C GLY A 333 -0.40 8.07 -5.39
N ARG A 334 0.62 7.69 -4.61
CA ARG A 334 1.14 6.31 -4.56
C ARG A 334 0.08 5.35 -4.03
N TRP A 335 0.22 4.09 -4.43
CA TRP A 335 -0.60 3.01 -3.88
C TRP A 335 -0.26 2.72 -2.42
N ALA A 336 -1.23 2.28 -1.67
CA ALA A 336 -1.01 1.65 -0.37
C ALA A 336 -1.34 0.16 -0.46
N GLY A 337 -0.60 -0.66 0.29
CA GLY A 337 -0.91 -2.08 0.41
C GLY A 337 -2.14 -2.32 1.27
N ARG A 338 -2.94 -3.30 0.89
CA ARG A 338 -4.07 -3.84 1.67
C ARG A 338 -3.84 -5.30 2.01
N ASN A 339 -4.57 -5.79 2.99
CA ASN A 339 -4.59 -7.19 3.41
C ASN A 339 -3.17 -7.73 3.70
N ILE A 340 -2.57 -8.42 2.75
CA ILE A 340 -1.24 -9.01 2.88
C ILE A 340 -0.14 -7.93 2.93
N GLN A 341 -0.35 -6.76 2.32
CA GLN A 341 0.62 -5.66 2.22
C GLN A 341 1.94 -6.14 1.58
N LEU A 342 1.89 -6.44 0.30
CA LEU A 342 3.00 -6.99 -0.50
C LEU A 342 4.30 -6.16 -0.36
N GLN A 343 4.17 -4.82 -0.22
CA GLN A 343 5.29 -3.88 -0.06
C GLN A 343 6.11 -4.11 1.23
N ASN A 344 5.48 -4.70 2.26
CA ASN A 344 6.05 -4.88 3.59
C ASN A 344 6.45 -6.32 3.89
N LEU A 345 6.60 -7.15 2.87
CA LEU A 345 7.07 -8.53 3.08
C LEU A 345 8.57 -8.55 3.34
N PRO A 346 9.05 -9.46 4.22
CA PRO A 346 10.48 -9.62 4.49
C PRO A 346 11.28 -9.90 3.22
N GLN A 347 12.55 -9.53 3.23
CA GLN A 347 13.49 -9.90 2.17
C GLN A 347 13.96 -11.35 2.34
N ASN A 348 14.35 -11.98 1.24
CA ASN A 348 14.94 -13.29 1.22
C ASN A 348 16.46 -13.16 1.38
N HIS A 349 17.07 -14.01 2.20
CA HIS A 349 18.54 -14.06 2.40
C HIS A 349 19.06 -15.50 2.32
N LEU A 350 18.15 -16.51 2.26
CA LEU A 350 18.52 -17.89 2.03
C LEU A 350 18.97 -18.07 0.58
N GLU A 351 20.10 -18.73 0.38
CA GLU A 351 20.65 -19.03 -0.95
C GLU A 351 19.88 -20.18 -1.63
N ASP A 352 19.35 -21.11 -0.84
CA ASP A 352 18.67 -22.36 -1.25
C ASP A 352 17.15 -22.29 -1.09
N LEU A 353 16.53 -21.18 -1.54
CA LEU A 353 15.08 -20.94 -1.39
C LEU A 353 14.20 -22.07 -1.91
N THR A 354 14.59 -22.74 -3.00
CA THR A 354 13.81 -23.82 -3.60
C THR A 354 13.78 -25.05 -2.69
N GLU A 355 14.93 -25.44 -2.17
CA GLU A 355 15.09 -26.56 -1.25
C GLU A 355 14.35 -26.29 0.06
N ALA A 356 14.50 -25.08 0.61
CA ALA A 356 13.80 -24.65 1.82
C ALA A 356 12.28 -24.70 1.65
N ARG A 357 11.75 -24.24 0.51
CA ARG A 357 10.32 -24.33 0.17
C ARG A 357 9.82 -25.77 0.17
N GLU A 358 10.52 -26.66 -0.53
CA GLU A 358 10.11 -28.07 -0.65
C GLU A 358 10.19 -28.77 0.71
N LEU A 359 11.21 -28.47 1.53
CA LEU A 359 11.32 -29.02 2.87
C LEU A 359 10.17 -28.54 3.79
N VAL A 360 9.88 -27.24 3.79
CA VAL A 360 8.74 -26.69 4.57
C VAL A 360 7.41 -27.30 4.13
N LYS A 361 7.19 -27.55 2.84
CA LYS A 361 5.97 -28.20 2.32
C LYS A 361 5.77 -29.63 2.80
N THR A 362 6.83 -30.30 3.32
CA THR A 362 6.67 -31.62 3.94
C THR A 362 5.89 -31.55 5.25
N GLY A 363 5.94 -30.40 5.94
CA GLY A 363 5.34 -30.21 7.27
C GLY A 363 6.14 -30.85 8.40
N SER A 364 7.36 -31.33 8.14
CA SER A 364 8.23 -31.95 9.16
C SER A 364 9.01 -30.87 9.90
N PHE A 365 8.66 -30.62 11.16
CA PHE A 365 9.34 -29.64 12.01
C PHE A 365 10.80 -30.04 12.25
N ASP A 366 11.02 -31.31 12.61
CA ASP A 366 12.35 -31.84 12.93
C ASP A 366 13.31 -31.69 11.74
N ASP A 367 12.85 -31.97 10.50
CA ASP A 367 13.69 -31.85 9.31
C ASP A 367 14.06 -30.39 9.03
N VAL A 368 13.10 -29.46 9.15
CA VAL A 368 13.35 -28.03 8.96
C VAL A 368 14.29 -27.50 10.03
N GLN A 369 14.09 -27.89 11.31
CA GLN A 369 14.97 -27.48 12.41
C GLN A 369 16.38 -28.06 12.26
N MET A 370 16.51 -29.30 11.80
CA MET A 370 17.81 -29.94 11.60
C MET A 370 18.66 -29.25 10.53
N ILE A 371 18.04 -28.72 9.46
CA ILE A 371 18.75 -28.10 8.31
C ILE A 371 18.96 -26.60 8.53
N TYR A 372 17.99 -25.88 9.13
CA TYR A 372 17.96 -24.43 9.18
C TYR A 372 18.03 -23.83 10.60
N ASP A 373 18.11 -24.63 11.65
CA ASP A 373 18.19 -24.23 13.06
C ASP A 373 17.05 -23.31 13.55
N ASP A 374 16.81 -22.15 12.93
CA ASP A 374 15.77 -21.17 13.26
C ASP A 374 14.55 -21.31 12.31
N VAL A 375 13.61 -22.19 12.67
CA VAL A 375 12.39 -22.44 11.90
C VAL A 375 11.57 -21.14 11.69
N PRO A 376 11.28 -20.29 12.70
CA PRO A 376 10.59 -19.01 12.49
C PRO A 376 11.28 -18.06 11.53
N ASP A 377 12.61 -18.06 11.48
CA ASP A 377 13.34 -17.22 10.54
C ASP A 377 13.24 -17.75 9.12
N THR A 378 13.43 -19.06 8.93
CA THR A 378 13.25 -19.73 7.65
C THR A 378 11.86 -19.47 7.07
N LEU A 379 10.80 -19.66 7.88
CA LEU A 379 9.44 -19.36 7.47
C LEU A 379 9.26 -17.88 7.08
N SER A 380 9.87 -16.96 7.83
CA SER A 380 9.82 -15.53 7.51
C SER A 380 10.45 -15.20 6.15
N GLN A 381 11.56 -15.84 5.83
CA GLN A 381 12.27 -15.63 4.56
C GLN A 381 11.53 -16.23 3.36
N LEU A 382 10.70 -17.25 3.55
CA LEU A 382 9.92 -17.89 2.50
C LEU A 382 8.58 -17.20 2.18
N ILE A 383 8.16 -16.15 2.91
CA ILE A 383 6.84 -15.52 2.76
C ILE A 383 6.58 -15.05 1.32
N ARG A 384 7.55 -14.35 0.70
CA ARG A 384 7.38 -13.88 -0.69
C ARG A 384 7.19 -15.02 -1.66
N THR A 385 7.89 -16.12 -1.41
CA THR A 385 7.90 -17.29 -2.29
C THR A 385 6.58 -18.06 -2.30
N ALA A 386 5.64 -17.74 -1.42
CA ALA A 386 4.27 -18.26 -1.46
C ALA A 386 3.46 -17.70 -2.65
N PHE A 387 3.88 -16.60 -3.26
CA PHE A 387 3.26 -16.11 -4.49
C PHE A 387 3.91 -16.81 -5.69
N ILE A 388 3.08 -17.47 -6.48
CA ILE A 388 3.49 -18.29 -7.63
C ILE A 388 2.71 -17.90 -8.89
N PRO A 389 3.28 -18.07 -10.08
CA PRO A 389 2.52 -17.94 -11.32
C PRO A 389 1.61 -19.16 -11.54
N ARG A 390 0.67 -19.06 -12.47
CA ARG A 390 -0.10 -20.22 -12.94
C ARG A 390 0.81 -21.33 -13.47
N PRO A 391 0.37 -22.60 -13.43
CA PRO A 391 1.11 -23.70 -14.01
C PRO A 391 1.50 -23.44 -15.48
N GLY A 392 2.76 -23.65 -15.81
CA GLY A 392 3.29 -23.39 -17.16
C GLY A 392 3.72 -21.96 -17.44
N MET A 393 3.46 -21.01 -16.52
CA MET A 393 3.87 -19.61 -16.60
C MET A 393 5.13 -19.34 -15.75
N LYS A 394 5.67 -18.14 -15.87
CA LYS A 394 6.72 -17.58 -15.00
C LYS A 394 6.30 -16.19 -14.54
N PHE A 395 6.97 -15.67 -13.49
CA PHE A 395 6.95 -14.23 -13.23
C PHE A 395 8.10 -13.56 -13.99
N ILE A 396 7.79 -12.40 -14.56
CA ILE A 396 8.76 -11.37 -14.92
C ILE A 396 8.56 -10.25 -13.90
N VAL A 397 9.63 -9.97 -13.15
CA VAL A 397 9.67 -8.89 -12.18
C VAL A 397 10.63 -7.84 -12.70
N ALA A 398 10.13 -6.67 -13.02
CA ALA A 398 10.90 -5.56 -13.57
C ALA A 398 10.79 -4.34 -12.66
N ASP A 399 11.93 -3.69 -12.36
CA ASP A 399 12.07 -2.62 -11.39
C ASP A 399 12.82 -1.43 -12.01
N PHE A 400 12.39 -0.21 -11.72
CA PHE A 400 13.15 0.97 -12.12
C PHE A 400 14.44 1.10 -11.33
N SER A 401 15.54 1.28 -12.02
CA SER A 401 16.83 1.52 -11.39
C SER A 401 16.94 2.95 -10.86
N ALA A 402 16.97 3.12 -9.53
CA ALA A 402 17.18 4.39 -8.83
C ALA A 402 16.21 5.52 -9.27
N ILE A 403 14.92 5.24 -9.41
CA ILE A 403 13.94 6.15 -10.03
C ILE A 403 13.88 7.53 -9.35
N GLU A 404 13.84 7.58 -8.02
CA GLU A 404 13.76 8.87 -7.32
C GLU A 404 15.02 9.72 -7.52
N ALA A 405 16.20 9.09 -7.57
CA ALA A 405 17.46 9.79 -7.85
C ALA A 405 17.52 10.32 -9.30
N ARG A 406 16.94 9.60 -10.26
CA ARG A 406 16.81 10.05 -11.66
C ARG A 406 15.85 11.21 -11.78
N VAL A 407 14.66 11.09 -11.16
CA VAL A 407 13.62 12.13 -11.21
C VAL A 407 14.10 13.43 -10.56
N ILE A 408 14.75 13.39 -9.38
CA ILE A 408 15.23 14.60 -8.72
C ILE A 408 16.37 15.26 -9.50
N ALA A 409 17.28 14.47 -10.09
CA ALA A 409 18.36 14.99 -10.93
C ALA A 409 17.81 15.67 -12.18
N TRP A 410 16.87 15.05 -12.87
CA TRP A 410 16.18 15.60 -14.05
C TRP A 410 15.41 16.89 -13.71
N LEU A 411 14.62 16.87 -12.64
CA LEU A 411 13.80 18.01 -12.23
C LEU A 411 14.67 19.22 -11.81
N ALA A 412 15.83 18.96 -11.19
CA ALA A 412 16.78 19.97 -10.76
C ALA A 412 17.77 20.42 -11.85
N ASP A 413 17.82 19.73 -12.98
CA ASP A 413 18.86 19.90 -14.01
C ASP A 413 20.29 19.72 -13.43
N GLU A 414 20.47 18.69 -12.59
CA GLU A 414 21.77 18.34 -12.00
C GLU A 414 22.61 17.53 -12.99
N GLN A 415 23.31 18.24 -13.90
CA GLN A 415 23.91 17.68 -15.12
C GLN A 415 24.84 16.51 -14.87
N TRP A 416 25.73 16.58 -13.87
CA TRP A 416 26.68 15.48 -13.63
C TRP A 416 26.01 14.16 -13.27
N ARG A 417 24.83 14.23 -12.61
CA ARG A 417 24.01 13.05 -12.31
C ARG A 417 23.34 12.50 -13.55
N MET A 418 22.85 13.41 -14.40
CA MET A 418 22.26 13.02 -15.69
C MET A 418 23.30 12.34 -16.56
N ASP A 419 24.54 12.85 -16.61
CA ASP A 419 25.67 12.25 -17.32
C ASP A 419 26.02 10.87 -16.76
N ALA A 420 26.09 10.72 -15.43
CA ALA A 420 26.33 9.44 -14.77
C ALA A 420 25.26 8.40 -15.14
N PHE A 421 23.98 8.79 -15.15
CA PHE A 421 22.90 7.91 -15.57
C PHE A 421 22.95 7.56 -17.07
N ALA A 422 23.31 8.51 -17.93
CA ALA A 422 23.47 8.27 -19.36
C ALA A 422 24.61 7.27 -19.63
N ASN A 423 25.70 7.35 -18.88
CA ASN A 423 26.85 6.46 -18.99
C ASN A 423 26.60 5.08 -18.30
N GLY A 424 25.44 4.88 -17.65
CA GLY A 424 25.14 3.64 -16.93
C GLY A 424 25.93 3.42 -15.64
N GLU A 425 26.46 4.52 -15.04
CA GLU A 425 27.24 4.47 -13.82
C GLU A 425 26.37 4.14 -12.59
N ASP A 426 27.00 3.50 -11.59
CA ASP A 426 26.37 3.31 -10.27
C ASP A 426 26.32 4.67 -9.55
N ILE A 427 25.12 5.21 -9.36
CA ILE A 427 24.93 6.55 -8.76
C ILE A 427 25.55 6.67 -7.36
N TYR A 428 25.61 5.60 -6.59
CA TYR A 428 26.24 5.60 -5.27
C TYR A 428 27.76 5.73 -5.35
N CYS A 429 28.36 5.11 -6.38
CA CYS A 429 29.79 5.29 -6.69
C CYS A 429 30.08 6.69 -7.22
N ALA A 430 29.26 7.16 -8.17
CA ALA A 430 29.41 8.49 -8.76
C ALA A 430 29.27 9.59 -7.70
N SER A 431 28.28 9.49 -6.82
CA SER A 431 28.09 10.42 -5.70
C SER A 431 29.27 10.40 -4.72
N ALA A 432 29.73 9.21 -4.32
CA ALA A 432 30.92 9.10 -3.46
C ALA A 432 32.14 9.68 -4.13
N SER A 433 32.36 9.45 -5.44
CA SER A 433 33.45 10.03 -6.19
C SER A 433 33.42 11.56 -6.17
N LYS A 434 32.22 12.13 -6.36
CA LYS A 434 32.03 13.59 -6.36
C LYS A 434 32.22 14.19 -4.97
N MET A 435 31.69 13.55 -3.93
CA MET A 435 31.80 14.01 -2.54
C MET A 435 33.24 13.98 -2.03
N PHE A 436 33.96 12.91 -2.30
CA PHE A 436 35.31 12.70 -1.76
C PHE A 436 36.45 13.12 -2.70
N GLY A 437 36.14 13.52 -3.95
CA GLY A 437 37.14 13.95 -4.93
C GLY A 437 38.09 12.82 -5.40
N VAL A 438 37.66 11.55 -5.27
CA VAL A 438 38.46 10.37 -5.63
C VAL A 438 37.60 9.38 -6.45
N PRO A 439 38.19 8.64 -7.39
CA PRO A 439 37.45 7.64 -8.14
C PRO A 439 36.96 6.51 -7.21
N VAL A 440 35.67 6.13 -7.33
CA VAL A 440 35.04 5.04 -6.56
C VAL A 440 34.42 4.04 -7.53
N VAL A 441 34.83 2.77 -7.43
CA VAL A 441 34.34 1.66 -8.26
C VAL A 441 33.81 0.56 -7.36
N LYS A 442 32.62 0.05 -7.66
CA LYS A 442 31.83 -0.89 -6.82
C LYS A 442 32.66 -2.08 -6.27
N HIS A 443 33.50 -2.68 -7.11
CA HIS A 443 34.36 -3.83 -6.75
C HIS A 443 35.84 -3.53 -7.05
N GLY A 444 36.26 -2.27 -6.89
CA GLY A 444 37.60 -1.79 -7.23
C GLY A 444 38.09 -0.67 -6.34
N VAL A 445 38.74 0.31 -6.98
CA VAL A 445 39.37 1.44 -6.29
C VAL A 445 38.36 2.18 -5.40
N ASN A 446 38.69 2.37 -4.13
CA ASN A 446 37.90 3.06 -3.12
C ASN A 446 36.45 2.52 -2.95
N GLY A 447 36.21 1.27 -3.32
CA GLY A 447 34.87 0.67 -3.30
C GLY A 447 34.17 0.72 -1.94
N HIS A 448 34.91 0.79 -0.83
CA HIS A 448 34.40 0.97 0.53
C HIS A 448 33.63 2.30 0.73
N LEU A 449 33.92 3.32 -0.08
CA LEU A 449 33.22 4.61 -0.02
C LEU A 449 31.82 4.56 -0.65
N ARG A 450 31.56 3.56 -1.48
CA ARG A 450 30.24 3.39 -2.11
C ARG A 450 29.10 3.34 -1.08
N GLN A 451 29.32 2.67 0.07
CA GLN A 451 28.30 2.58 1.12
C GLN A 451 28.01 3.94 1.75
N LYS A 452 29.02 4.80 1.91
CA LYS A 452 28.83 6.20 2.36
C LYS A 452 28.03 7.00 1.33
N GLY A 453 28.34 6.84 0.03
CA GLY A 453 27.56 7.42 -1.06
C GLY A 453 26.11 6.96 -1.05
N LYS A 454 25.85 5.65 -0.84
CA LYS A 454 24.49 5.11 -0.74
C LYS A 454 23.69 5.73 0.40
N VAL A 455 24.25 5.80 1.59
CA VAL A 455 23.58 6.40 2.76
C VAL A 455 23.33 7.89 2.54
N ALA A 456 24.31 8.63 1.97
CA ALA A 456 24.15 10.04 1.64
C ALA A 456 23.02 10.27 0.60
N GLU A 457 22.98 9.49 -0.48
CA GLU A 457 21.92 9.58 -1.50
C GLU A 457 20.52 9.37 -0.90
N LEU A 458 20.34 8.34 -0.11
CA LEU A 458 19.05 8.01 0.50
C LEU A 458 18.62 9.04 1.57
N ALA A 459 19.59 9.63 2.30
CA ALA A 459 19.27 10.55 3.39
C ALA A 459 19.18 12.01 2.95
N CYS A 460 20.09 12.47 2.08
CA CYS A 460 20.26 13.91 1.80
C CYS A 460 19.35 14.44 0.70
N GLY A 461 18.85 13.60 -0.21
CA GLY A 461 18.08 14.00 -1.39
C GLY A 461 16.89 14.92 -1.08
N TYR A 462 16.33 14.81 0.10
CA TYR A 462 15.17 15.60 0.57
C TYR A 462 15.48 16.43 1.82
N GLY A 463 16.69 16.98 1.88
CA GLY A 463 17.10 17.89 2.95
C GLY A 463 17.40 17.20 4.28
N GLY A 464 17.54 15.88 4.29
CA GLY A 464 17.92 15.12 5.47
C GLY A 464 19.31 15.54 6.00
N SER A 465 19.55 15.29 7.28
CA SER A 465 20.79 15.57 7.98
C SER A 465 21.22 14.34 8.79
N VAL A 466 22.11 14.49 9.76
CA VAL A 466 22.68 13.39 10.57
C VAL A 466 21.60 12.42 11.08
N GLY A 467 20.47 12.91 11.58
CA GLY A 467 19.38 12.05 12.05
C GLY A 467 18.79 11.15 10.95
N ALA A 468 18.62 11.67 9.72
CA ALA A 468 18.18 10.90 8.58
C ALA A 468 19.22 9.86 8.16
N MET A 469 20.51 10.21 8.16
CA MET A 469 21.60 9.27 7.86
C MET A 469 21.64 8.11 8.85
N LYS A 470 21.49 8.39 10.15
CA LYS A 470 21.40 7.34 11.19
C LYS A 470 20.19 6.43 10.97
N ALA A 471 19.03 6.99 10.66
CA ALA A 471 17.83 6.21 10.32
C ALA A 471 18.02 5.32 9.08
N MET A 472 18.92 5.70 8.15
CA MET A 472 19.30 4.92 6.97
C MET A 472 20.49 3.97 7.22
N GLY A 473 20.88 3.75 8.47
CA GLY A 473 21.90 2.78 8.85
C GLY A 473 23.33 3.31 8.94
N ALA A 474 23.54 4.63 9.00
CA ALA A 474 24.89 5.22 9.16
C ALA A 474 25.58 4.80 10.45
N ASP A 475 24.83 4.46 11.50
CA ASP A 475 25.40 3.97 12.77
C ASP A 475 26.25 2.69 12.58
N SER A 476 25.87 1.83 11.62
CA SER A 476 26.63 0.62 11.28
C SER A 476 27.96 0.88 10.58
N LEU A 477 28.19 2.12 10.11
CA LEU A 477 29.42 2.53 9.43
C LEU A 477 30.48 3.00 10.41
N GLY A 478 30.19 3.08 11.71
CA GLY A 478 31.14 3.52 12.75
C GLY A 478 31.57 5.00 12.64
N LEU A 479 30.69 5.84 12.00
CA LEU A 479 31.00 7.26 11.78
C LEU A 479 30.52 8.13 12.95
N SER A 480 31.32 9.09 13.34
CA SER A 480 30.95 10.12 14.32
C SER A 480 29.96 11.12 13.75
N ASP A 481 29.19 11.81 14.61
CA ASP A 481 28.27 12.87 14.20
C ASP A 481 28.96 14.00 13.41
N THR A 482 30.26 14.25 13.68
CA THR A 482 31.03 15.23 12.94
C THR A 482 31.30 14.77 11.51
N GLU A 483 31.68 13.51 11.32
CA GLU A 483 31.86 12.92 9.99
C GLU A 483 30.54 12.84 9.22
N LEU A 484 29.46 12.48 9.88
CA LEU A 484 28.14 12.48 9.25
C LEU A 484 27.70 13.89 8.81
N LYS A 485 27.99 14.94 9.61
CA LYS A 485 27.75 16.34 9.22
C LYS A 485 28.59 16.75 8.01
N GLN A 486 29.84 16.32 7.96
CA GLN A 486 30.71 16.59 6.81
C GLN A 486 30.17 15.93 5.54
N ILE A 487 29.76 14.66 5.60
CA ILE A 487 29.13 13.95 4.46
C ILE A 487 27.89 14.68 3.95
N VAL A 488 27.04 15.19 4.86
CA VAL A 488 25.86 15.99 4.47
C VAL A 488 26.27 17.26 3.72
N THR A 489 27.32 17.94 4.19
CA THR A 489 27.86 19.14 3.54
C THR A 489 28.41 18.79 2.17
N ASP A 490 29.29 17.80 2.08
CA ASP A 490 29.92 17.35 0.83
C ASP A 490 28.89 16.94 -0.22
N TRP A 491 27.81 16.26 0.21
CA TRP A 491 26.72 15.89 -0.68
C TRP A 491 25.96 17.11 -1.23
N ARG A 492 25.69 18.10 -0.38
CA ARG A 492 24.99 19.33 -0.79
C ARG A 492 25.84 20.17 -1.72
N ASP A 493 27.15 20.29 -1.43
CA ASP A 493 28.09 20.99 -2.28
C ASP A 493 28.27 20.29 -3.63
N ALA A 494 28.20 18.96 -3.66
CA ALA A 494 28.21 18.17 -4.88
C ALA A 494 26.92 18.25 -5.69
N SER A 495 25.81 18.70 -5.09
CA SER A 495 24.47 18.72 -5.70
C SER A 495 23.79 20.09 -5.55
N PRO A 496 24.42 21.17 -6.07
CA PRO A 496 23.92 22.54 -5.87
C PRO A 496 22.56 22.79 -6.53
N HIS A 497 22.26 22.19 -7.66
CA HIS A 497 20.99 22.36 -8.35
C HIS A 497 19.84 21.70 -7.59
N ILE A 498 20.06 20.53 -6.94
CA ILE A 498 19.07 19.89 -6.08
C ILE A 498 18.78 20.76 -4.87
N THR A 499 19.81 21.35 -4.24
CA THR A 499 19.61 22.25 -3.10
C THR A 499 18.86 23.53 -3.50
N GLU A 500 19.13 24.08 -4.69
CA GLU A 500 18.39 25.23 -5.24
C GLU A 500 16.94 24.86 -5.56
N LEU A 501 16.67 23.66 -6.10
CA LEU A 501 15.32 23.16 -6.31
C LEU A 501 14.50 23.19 -5.01
N TRP A 502 15.06 22.73 -3.87
CA TRP A 502 14.33 22.76 -2.61
C TRP A 502 13.85 24.16 -2.23
N TRP A 503 14.71 25.14 -2.36
CA TRP A 503 14.43 26.51 -1.94
C TRP A 503 13.59 27.27 -2.98
N SER A 504 13.73 26.95 -4.25
CA SER A 504 12.88 27.50 -5.29
C SER A 504 11.43 27.02 -5.13
N VAL A 505 11.23 25.72 -4.83
CA VAL A 505 9.91 25.15 -4.50
C VAL A 505 9.36 25.79 -3.21
N ASP A 506 10.16 25.96 -2.17
CA ASP A 506 9.74 26.60 -0.92
C ASP A 506 9.23 28.03 -1.14
N ARG A 507 9.99 28.83 -1.90
CA ARG A 507 9.60 30.21 -2.28
C ARG A 507 8.32 30.23 -3.11
N ALA A 508 8.22 29.34 -4.11
CA ALA A 508 7.05 29.27 -4.99
C ALA A 508 5.78 28.89 -4.23
N VAL A 509 5.84 27.87 -3.38
CA VAL A 509 4.72 27.46 -2.53
C VAL A 509 4.29 28.55 -1.56
N LYS A 510 5.25 29.16 -0.84
CA LYS A 510 4.95 30.25 0.12
C LYS A 510 4.30 31.43 -0.58
N LYS A 511 4.80 31.82 -1.73
CA LYS A 511 4.25 32.91 -2.55
C LYS A 511 2.83 32.58 -3.02
N ALA A 512 2.61 31.38 -3.56
CA ALA A 512 1.29 30.94 -4.02
C ALA A 512 0.25 30.98 -2.87
N VAL A 513 0.61 30.50 -1.68
CA VAL A 513 -0.28 30.48 -0.50
C VAL A 513 -0.53 31.89 0.06
N LYS A 514 0.53 32.71 0.16
CA LYS A 514 0.48 34.05 0.79
C LYS A 514 -0.28 35.04 -0.06
N GLU A 515 0.00 35.06 -1.37
CA GLU A 515 -0.56 36.01 -2.34
C GLU A 515 -1.80 35.45 -3.05
N LYS A 516 -2.16 34.19 -2.84
CA LYS A 516 -3.26 33.48 -3.51
C LYS A 516 -3.16 33.58 -5.03
N THR A 517 -1.98 33.31 -5.54
CA THR A 517 -1.60 33.46 -6.96
C THR A 517 -1.04 32.16 -7.51
N VAL A 518 -0.78 32.16 -8.81
CA VAL A 518 -0.05 31.09 -9.50
C VAL A 518 1.43 31.43 -9.52
N THR A 519 2.28 30.45 -9.26
CA THR A 519 3.73 30.55 -9.34
C THR A 519 4.30 29.35 -10.05
N GLU A 520 5.47 29.47 -10.65
CA GLU A 520 6.10 28.40 -11.44
C GLU A 520 7.58 28.30 -11.11
N THR A 521 8.12 27.09 -11.10
CA THR A 521 9.55 26.83 -11.06
C THR A 521 9.85 25.39 -11.49
N HIS A 522 10.96 25.15 -12.20
CA HIS A 522 11.42 23.82 -12.64
C HIS A 522 10.34 22.97 -13.33
N GLY A 523 9.52 23.59 -14.19
CA GLY A 523 8.44 22.89 -14.89
C GLY A 523 7.24 22.49 -14.01
N LEU A 524 7.18 23.01 -12.79
CA LEU A 524 6.09 22.78 -11.84
C LEU A 524 5.25 24.06 -11.70
N THR A 525 3.91 23.90 -11.63
CA THR A 525 2.98 24.99 -11.36
C THR A 525 2.38 24.85 -9.97
N PHE A 526 2.36 25.94 -9.21
CA PHE A 526 1.79 26.01 -7.86
C PHE A 526 0.64 27.02 -7.88
N SER A 527 -0.55 26.58 -7.54
CA SER A 527 -1.73 27.45 -7.54
C SER A 527 -2.53 27.35 -6.26
N TYR A 528 -3.08 28.49 -5.81
CA TYR A 528 -4.03 28.52 -4.69
C TYR A 528 -5.43 28.71 -5.24
N GLU A 529 -6.31 27.74 -5.03
CA GLU A 529 -7.70 27.80 -5.46
C GLU A 529 -8.66 27.27 -4.40
N ALA A 530 -9.67 28.07 -4.05
CA ALA A 530 -10.79 27.70 -3.17
C ALA A 530 -10.41 26.95 -1.89
N GLY A 531 -9.28 27.33 -1.29
CA GLY A 531 -8.81 26.72 -0.04
C GLY A 531 -7.90 25.51 -0.22
N PHE A 532 -7.43 25.26 -1.43
CA PHE A 532 -6.41 24.27 -1.72
C PHE A 532 -5.17 24.92 -2.32
N LEU A 533 -4.01 24.38 -1.98
CA LEU A 533 -2.80 24.52 -2.76
C LEU A 533 -2.69 23.30 -3.68
N PHE A 534 -2.59 23.54 -4.98
CA PHE A 534 -2.30 22.51 -5.98
C PHE A 534 -0.86 22.64 -6.46
N ILE A 535 -0.21 21.51 -6.62
CA ILE A 535 1.09 21.40 -7.29
C ILE A 535 0.86 20.55 -8.53
N GLU A 536 0.92 21.15 -9.71
CA GLU A 536 0.82 20.44 -10.98
C GLU A 536 2.16 19.81 -11.33
N LEU A 537 2.13 18.50 -11.55
CA LEU A 537 3.28 17.71 -11.98
C LEU A 537 3.38 17.71 -13.50
N PRO A 538 4.56 17.40 -14.07
CA PRO A 538 4.74 17.33 -15.53
C PRO A 538 3.78 16.36 -16.23
N SER A 539 3.28 15.36 -15.54
CA SER A 539 2.24 14.43 -16.01
C SER A 539 0.84 15.05 -16.18
N GLY A 540 0.62 16.28 -15.71
CA GLY A 540 -0.68 16.93 -15.63
C GLY A 540 -1.50 16.54 -14.39
N ARG A 541 -0.96 15.67 -13.54
CA ARG A 541 -1.59 15.31 -12.26
C ARG A 541 -1.27 16.36 -11.19
N HIS A 542 -2.21 16.59 -10.27
CA HIS A 542 -2.04 17.53 -9.17
C HIS A 542 -1.81 16.82 -7.83
N LEU A 543 -0.90 17.37 -7.03
CA LEU A 543 -0.85 17.12 -5.59
C LEU A 543 -1.65 18.22 -4.89
N ALA A 544 -2.55 17.85 -3.98
CA ALA A 544 -3.44 18.80 -3.31
C ALA A 544 -3.17 18.86 -1.80
N TYR A 545 -3.17 20.09 -1.27
CA TYR A 545 -2.98 20.39 0.14
C TYR A 545 -4.14 21.24 0.63
N ALA A 546 -4.99 20.68 1.51
CA ALA A 546 -6.20 21.35 1.97
C ALA A 546 -5.93 22.44 3.01
N LYS A 547 -6.64 23.56 2.92
CA LYS A 547 -6.60 24.69 3.87
C LYS A 547 -5.16 25.15 4.19
N PRO A 548 -4.32 25.41 3.15
CA PRO A 548 -2.93 25.83 3.36
C PRO A 548 -2.89 27.23 4.02
N ARG A 549 -1.88 27.42 4.89
CA ARG A 549 -1.64 28.71 5.58
C ARG A 549 -0.15 28.88 5.81
N ILE A 550 0.30 30.12 5.85
CA ILE A 550 1.62 30.43 6.40
C ILE A 550 1.54 30.29 7.94
N GLY A 551 2.51 29.59 8.49
CA GLY A 551 2.72 29.38 9.91
C GLY A 551 4.17 29.59 10.28
N GLU A 552 4.51 29.34 11.54
CA GLU A 552 5.86 29.40 12.07
C GLU A 552 6.35 27.98 12.37
N ASN A 553 7.56 27.65 11.94
CA ASN A 553 8.19 26.38 12.27
C ASN A 553 8.83 26.40 13.67
N LYS A 554 9.24 25.23 14.14
CA LYS A 554 9.90 25.08 15.46
C LYS A 554 11.21 25.86 15.65
N PHE A 555 11.72 26.49 14.59
CA PHE A 555 12.94 27.31 14.61
C PHE A 555 12.65 28.81 14.47
N GLY A 556 11.38 29.24 14.48
CA GLY A 556 10.96 30.64 14.36
C GLY A 556 10.89 31.16 12.91
N GLY A 557 11.06 30.32 11.91
CA GLY A 557 10.97 30.69 10.50
C GLY A 557 9.58 30.45 9.91
N GLU A 558 9.25 31.19 8.84
CA GLU A 558 8.00 30.93 8.08
C GLU A 558 7.99 29.52 7.49
N SER A 559 6.88 28.80 7.66
CA SER A 559 6.60 27.52 7.03
C SER A 559 5.18 27.47 6.48
N VAL A 560 4.90 26.49 5.64
CA VAL A 560 3.55 26.22 5.15
C VAL A 560 2.91 25.14 5.99
N THR A 561 1.72 25.38 6.48
CA THR A 561 0.90 24.39 7.17
C THR A 561 -0.36 24.11 6.39
N TYR A 562 -0.87 22.88 6.45
CA TYR A 562 -2.08 22.44 5.76
C TYR A 562 -2.82 21.39 6.59
N MET A 563 -4.08 21.14 6.26
CA MET A 563 -4.84 20.06 6.89
C MET A 563 -4.59 18.75 6.14
N GLY A 564 -4.33 17.68 6.88
CA GLY A 564 -4.06 16.35 6.32
C GLY A 564 -4.11 15.25 7.38
N ILE A 565 -3.96 14.01 6.95
CA ILE A 565 -3.91 12.86 7.86
C ILE A 565 -2.49 12.74 8.44
N ASN A 566 -2.38 12.80 9.77
CA ASN A 566 -1.12 12.66 10.50
C ASN A 566 -0.71 11.18 10.68
N ALA A 567 0.44 10.93 11.31
CA ALA A 567 0.96 9.59 11.59
C ALA A 567 0.03 8.75 12.49
N GLN A 568 -0.80 9.39 13.30
CA GLN A 568 -1.82 8.77 14.16
C GLN A 568 -3.16 8.54 13.43
N LYS A 569 -3.18 8.72 12.09
CA LYS A 569 -4.35 8.61 11.22
C LYS A 569 -5.50 9.57 11.58
N LYS A 570 -5.18 10.75 12.12
CA LYS A 570 -6.15 11.81 12.44
C LYS A 570 -6.02 12.94 11.44
N TRP A 571 -7.15 13.58 11.13
CA TRP A 571 -7.20 14.81 10.35
C TRP A 571 -6.72 15.98 11.21
N ASP A 572 -5.55 16.52 10.89
CA ASP A 572 -4.84 17.49 11.73
C ASP A 572 -4.04 18.49 10.88
N ARG A 573 -3.56 19.56 11.54
CA ARG A 573 -2.68 20.53 10.89
C ARG A 573 -1.26 20.03 10.87
N LEU A 574 -0.72 19.95 9.67
CA LEU A 574 0.62 19.45 9.36
C LEU A 574 1.48 20.59 8.86
N GLU A 575 2.77 20.53 9.13
CA GLU A 575 3.78 21.44 8.62
C GLU A 575 4.51 20.81 7.42
N SER A 576 4.88 21.66 6.44
CA SER A 576 5.74 21.27 5.32
C SER A 576 6.68 22.40 4.92
N TYR A 577 7.74 22.03 4.23
CA TYR A 577 8.81 22.93 3.80
C TYR A 577 9.41 22.44 2.48
N GLY A 578 10.23 23.25 1.81
CA GLY A 578 10.73 23.00 0.46
C GLY A 578 11.16 21.57 0.17
N PRO A 579 12.17 21.02 0.88
CA PRO A 579 12.61 19.63 0.69
C PRO A 579 11.47 18.60 0.83
N LYS A 580 10.52 18.82 1.73
CA LYS A 580 9.38 17.90 1.93
C LYS A 580 8.35 17.98 0.80
N PHE A 581 8.15 19.16 0.21
CA PHE A 581 7.37 19.29 -1.01
C PHE A 581 8.06 18.60 -2.19
N VAL A 582 9.39 18.77 -2.32
CA VAL A 582 10.17 18.11 -3.37
C VAL A 582 10.11 16.59 -3.24
N GLU A 583 10.19 16.04 -2.02
CA GLU A 583 9.98 14.60 -1.78
C GLU A 583 8.62 14.12 -2.33
N ASN A 584 7.53 14.84 -1.99
CA ASN A 584 6.19 14.48 -2.49
C ASN A 584 6.08 14.60 -4.01
N ILE A 585 6.70 15.61 -4.61
CA ILE A 585 6.74 15.84 -6.06
C ILE A 585 7.48 14.69 -6.75
N VAL A 586 8.70 14.39 -6.32
CA VAL A 586 9.53 13.33 -6.92
C VAL A 586 8.85 11.96 -6.79
N GLN A 587 8.30 11.66 -5.63
CA GLN A 587 7.53 10.43 -5.40
C GLN A 587 6.26 10.38 -6.25
N GLY A 588 5.60 11.53 -6.46
CA GLY A 588 4.45 11.65 -7.35
C GLY A 588 4.81 11.38 -8.80
N ILE A 589 5.90 11.96 -9.29
CA ILE A 589 6.41 11.75 -10.66
C ILE A 589 6.85 10.28 -10.85
N ALA A 590 7.57 9.70 -9.88
CA ALA A 590 7.96 8.29 -9.95
C ALA A 590 6.75 7.34 -10.04
N ARG A 591 5.67 7.65 -9.29
CA ARG A 591 4.40 6.95 -9.39
C ARG A 591 3.78 7.08 -10.79
N ASP A 592 3.82 8.26 -11.38
CA ASP A 592 3.25 8.51 -12.70
C ASP A 592 4.05 7.78 -13.81
N LEU A 593 5.36 7.66 -13.63
CA LEU A 593 6.22 6.86 -14.52
C LEU A 593 5.90 5.36 -14.44
N LEU A 594 5.70 4.81 -13.23
CA LEU A 594 5.27 3.42 -13.07
C LEU A 594 3.91 3.20 -13.73
N MET A 595 2.96 4.12 -13.52
CA MET A 595 1.64 4.02 -14.14
C MET A 595 1.70 4.07 -15.66
N TYR A 596 2.50 4.97 -16.23
CA TYR A 596 2.75 5.02 -17.67
C TYR A 596 3.29 3.68 -18.19
N SER A 597 4.24 3.07 -17.48
CA SER A 597 4.78 1.75 -17.85
C SER A 597 3.70 0.66 -17.78
N MET A 598 2.86 0.64 -16.74
CA MET A 598 1.75 -0.31 -16.64
C MET A 598 0.73 -0.12 -17.77
N GLN A 599 0.42 1.11 -18.17
CA GLN A 599 -0.46 1.40 -19.30
C GLN A 599 0.13 0.91 -20.62
N THR A 600 1.42 1.14 -20.87
CA THR A 600 2.09 0.68 -22.11
C THR A 600 2.25 -0.85 -22.17
N LEU A 601 2.22 -1.51 -21.02
CA LEU A 601 2.26 -2.97 -20.84
C LEU A 601 0.89 -3.56 -20.46
N SER A 602 -0.21 -2.83 -20.63
CA SER A 602 -1.57 -3.28 -20.23
C SER A 602 -2.03 -4.55 -20.95
N HIS A 603 -1.47 -4.85 -22.11
CA HIS A 603 -1.66 -6.12 -22.83
C HIS A 603 -0.98 -7.32 -22.13
N CYS A 604 -0.08 -7.10 -21.17
CA CYS A 604 0.52 -8.12 -20.35
C CYS A 604 -0.36 -8.43 -19.15
N PHE A 605 -0.25 -9.66 -18.62
CA PHE A 605 -0.98 -10.04 -17.42
C PHE A 605 -0.28 -9.54 -16.16
N ILE A 606 -0.33 -8.21 -15.93
CA ILE A 606 0.20 -7.58 -14.71
C ILE A 606 -0.66 -8.03 -13.54
N VAL A 607 -0.04 -8.65 -12.53
CA VAL A 607 -0.71 -9.19 -11.34
C VAL A 607 -0.38 -8.42 -10.06
N GLY A 608 0.63 -7.55 -10.12
CA GLY A 608 1.01 -6.76 -8.96
C GLY A 608 2.11 -5.74 -9.27
N HIS A 609 2.33 -4.87 -8.30
CA HIS A 609 3.41 -3.89 -8.32
C HIS A 609 3.83 -3.54 -6.89
N VAL A 610 5.10 -3.16 -6.69
CA VAL A 610 5.65 -2.80 -5.38
C VAL A 610 6.58 -1.60 -5.55
N HIS A 611 6.18 -0.43 -5.07
CA HIS A 611 6.91 0.84 -5.19
C HIS A 611 7.17 1.26 -6.64
N ASP A 612 8.26 0.82 -7.23
CA ASP A 612 8.76 1.04 -8.58
C ASP A 612 8.93 -0.26 -9.39
N GLU A 613 8.49 -1.38 -8.82
CA GLU A 613 8.55 -2.72 -9.37
C GLU A 613 7.18 -3.13 -9.95
N MET A 614 7.20 -3.85 -11.08
CA MET A 614 6.04 -4.47 -11.74
C MET A 614 6.20 -5.98 -11.77
N ILE A 615 5.12 -6.71 -11.47
CA ILE A 615 5.07 -8.18 -11.47
C ILE A 615 4.11 -8.61 -12.57
N ILE A 616 4.64 -9.29 -13.57
CA ILE A 616 3.89 -9.83 -14.71
C ILE A 616 3.90 -11.37 -14.63
N GLU A 617 2.72 -11.96 -14.71
CA GLU A 617 2.58 -13.41 -14.94
C GLU A 617 2.61 -13.64 -16.45
N ALA A 618 3.65 -14.30 -16.94
CA ALA A 618 4.00 -14.35 -18.36
C ALA A 618 4.19 -15.78 -18.87
N LEU A 619 3.97 -15.99 -20.16
CA LEU A 619 4.39 -17.18 -20.87
C LEU A 619 5.91 -17.34 -20.78
N LYS A 620 6.41 -18.59 -20.82
CA LYS A 620 7.86 -18.87 -20.70
C LYS A 620 8.69 -18.21 -21.79
N GLU A 621 8.12 -18.00 -22.98
CA GLU A 621 8.76 -17.40 -24.15
C GLU A 621 8.85 -15.87 -24.08
N MET A 622 8.09 -15.21 -23.21
CA MET A 622 8.12 -13.76 -23.06
C MET A 622 9.49 -13.30 -22.53
N SER A 623 10.09 -12.33 -23.21
CA SER A 623 11.43 -11.84 -22.87
C SER A 623 11.36 -10.75 -21.78
N LEU A 624 12.17 -10.92 -20.73
CA LEU A 624 12.44 -9.92 -19.73
C LEU A 624 12.99 -8.63 -20.33
N ASP A 625 13.93 -8.75 -21.29
CA ASP A 625 14.56 -7.58 -21.92
C ASP A 625 13.54 -6.69 -22.62
N VAL A 626 12.54 -7.27 -23.28
CA VAL A 626 11.46 -6.51 -23.93
C VAL A 626 10.63 -5.74 -22.89
N VAL A 627 10.31 -6.36 -21.76
CA VAL A 627 9.59 -5.70 -20.67
C VAL A 627 10.40 -4.56 -20.08
N CYS A 628 11.69 -4.78 -19.78
CA CYS A 628 12.57 -3.74 -19.24
C CYS A 628 12.77 -2.58 -20.24
N GLN A 629 12.93 -2.87 -21.53
CA GLN A 629 13.02 -1.83 -22.57
C GLN A 629 11.73 -1.01 -22.68
N GLN A 630 10.57 -1.66 -22.61
CA GLN A 630 9.29 -0.98 -22.64
C GLN A 630 9.08 -0.13 -21.38
N MET A 631 9.43 -0.65 -20.20
CA MET A 631 9.35 0.05 -18.93
C MET A 631 10.28 1.28 -18.90
N ALA A 632 11.45 1.20 -19.52
CA ALA A 632 12.43 2.29 -19.63
C ALA A 632 12.06 3.38 -20.64
N ARG A 633 10.91 3.29 -21.34
CA ARG A 633 10.47 4.33 -22.27
C ARG A 633 10.05 5.59 -21.51
N THR A 634 10.63 6.71 -21.91
CA THR A 634 10.33 8.01 -21.34
C THR A 634 9.03 8.55 -21.94
N PRO A 635 8.02 8.93 -21.14
CA PRO A 635 6.82 9.59 -21.65
C PRO A 635 7.13 10.99 -22.18
N LYS A 636 6.29 11.51 -23.09
CA LYS A 636 6.46 12.83 -23.72
C LYS A 636 6.57 13.97 -22.69
N TRP A 637 5.86 13.88 -21.58
CA TRP A 637 5.89 14.89 -20.53
C TRP A 637 7.16 14.88 -19.66
N ALA A 638 8.03 13.86 -19.80
CA ALA A 638 9.31 13.75 -19.10
C ALA A 638 10.50 13.78 -20.07
N GLU A 639 10.42 14.57 -21.12
CA GLU A 639 11.51 14.70 -22.09
C GLU A 639 12.85 15.00 -21.39
N GLY A 640 13.91 14.32 -21.80
CA GLY A 640 15.24 14.43 -21.20
C GLY A 640 15.48 13.55 -19.97
N LEU A 641 14.44 12.96 -19.35
CA LEU A 641 14.61 12.01 -18.26
C LEU A 641 15.15 10.69 -18.79
N ILE A 642 16.27 10.23 -18.22
CA ILE A 642 16.90 8.94 -18.57
C ILE A 642 16.37 7.86 -17.64
N LEU A 643 15.53 6.98 -18.16
CA LEU A 643 14.99 5.82 -17.42
C LEU A 643 15.82 4.57 -17.72
N ARG A 644 15.89 3.69 -16.73
CA ARG A 644 16.41 2.35 -16.85
C ARG A 644 15.58 1.43 -15.98
N ALA A 645 15.26 0.25 -16.51
CA ALA A 645 14.66 -0.84 -15.76
C ALA A 645 15.55 -2.07 -15.86
N ASP A 646 15.67 -2.77 -14.76
CA ASP A 646 16.34 -4.06 -14.63
C ASP A 646 15.33 -5.06 -14.05
N GLY A 647 15.59 -6.36 -14.11
CA GLY A 647 14.64 -7.31 -13.58
C GLY A 647 15.15 -8.75 -13.63
N TYR A 648 14.27 -9.68 -13.29
CA TYR A 648 14.56 -11.10 -13.30
C TYR A 648 13.30 -11.92 -13.63
N GLU A 649 13.52 -13.17 -13.99
CA GLU A 649 12.48 -14.17 -14.19
C GLU A 649 12.50 -15.18 -13.04
N CYS A 650 11.34 -15.64 -12.62
CA CYS A 650 11.26 -16.59 -11.51
C CYS A 650 9.97 -17.44 -11.54
N GLU A 651 10.02 -18.59 -10.86
CA GLU A 651 8.89 -19.50 -10.69
C GLU A 651 8.12 -19.25 -9.39
N TYR A 652 8.59 -18.38 -8.55
CA TYR A 652 7.94 -17.84 -7.36
C TYR A 652 8.49 -16.43 -7.07
N TYR A 653 7.66 -15.57 -6.52
CA TYR A 653 8.08 -14.21 -6.23
C TYR A 653 9.18 -14.18 -5.15
N LYS A 654 10.24 -13.46 -5.44
CA LYS A 654 11.37 -13.22 -4.53
C LYS A 654 11.84 -11.77 -4.68
N LYS A 655 12.79 -11.34 -3.87
CA LYS A 655 13.49 -10.09 -4.07
C LYS A 655 14.98 -10.39 -4.14
N ASP A 656 15.61 -9.91 -5.21
CA ASP A 656 17.07 -10.01 -5.37
C ASP A 656 17.82 -9.07 -4.44
#